data_b49277a2f78682ea513211cc4b329ba5
#
_entry.id   b49277a2f78682ea513211cc4b329ba5
#
_cell.length_a   1.000
_cell.length_b   1.000
_cell.length_c   1.000
_cell.angle_alpha   90.00
_cell.angle_beta   90.00
_cell.angle_gamma   90.00
#
_symmetry.space_group_name_H-M   'P 1'
#
loop_
_entity.id
_entity.type
_entity.pdbx_description
1 polymer ?
#
loop_
_entity_poly.entity_id
_entity_poly.type
_entity_poly.pdbx_seq_one_letter_code
_entity_poly.pdbx_strand_id
1 'polypeptide(L)'
;MTGAPDQRAHPPAQAAAVPPARTAASGGVDDDLRSLFGQSMVLFASMAGPAHLLEAANPAFFTAIGGIERTRTGVPLGQLMPELVEQGFIALLDRVYRTGEAYTGRDVRVMLGEGADAREGFFDFTYEPRLDTGGNVMGVRMIGLETTQVKQAQRLTAEHRALLEQIARQAPLSEVLEGMARAIEDLTPEEVLVSVLLADTDGRHLRHGAAPSLPDFYNQAIDGIATGEGVGSCGTAAHRRRPVIVTDIATDPFWDDFRDLADKAGVAACWSTPILARDGSLLGTFAMYHRVPRIPQEADLALARVFAGTAALAIERHQAEQAYQAAEAREKTARDDLAFLLNASTLLSTDLDVAQTLNRLAEACSPRLAPLCAVDVIEGGRVRRVATAAPARWQQDLLAAHIPVYDGADDAVARVLASGVTEVARRTPTGPGPWHDLGVTGYLCIPLLDRDRAFGAVTLLSTGGYTFDGHTVALAQELTGRAALAARNARQYTHRAVLARDLQAGLLLPELPCVPGTEVATYYHPAGEGLDIGGDFYDVFPLPDGRWAFLLGDVCGRGAIAATTTALVRHTARAVAPLVPGPQEVVEAVNQALCNRPAGHGTGFVTLVYGRITPTEHGLDVELVRAGHTLPLHLDDRGTVRAVDAPGVLLGIGPQTHLTARNLHLRPNESLVLYTDGITEARRHDNELFGDQRIADALACAPARPAAQQLIDAVTHAVHAFTGGHDIDDDQAILVLTATESG
;
A
#
# COMPACT_ATOMS: atom_id res chain seq x y z
N MET A 1 45.12 19.97 2.97
CA MET A 1 45.65 20.39 4.28
C MET A 1 45.54 19.14 5.15
N THR A 2 46.46 18.25 5.02
CA THR A 2 47.72 18.05 5.75
C THR A 2 47.51 17.89 7.27
N GLY A 3 47.72 16.69 7.74
CA GLY A 3 47.82 16.33 9.12
C GLY A 3 48.09 14.83 9.30
N ALA A 4 49.34 14.42 9.20
CA ALA A 4 49.84 13.07 9.43
C ALA A 4 49.85 12.74 10.93
N PRO A 5 49.75 11.45 11.34
CA PRO A 5 49.91 11.08 12.73
C PRO A 5 51.37 10.80 13.06
N ASP A 6 51.71 11.20 14.25
CA ASP A 6 52.94 11.15 14.97
C ASP A 6 53.40 9.70 15.30
N GLN A 7 54.57 9.35 14.86
CA GLN A 7 55.29 8.13 15.23
C GLN A 7 55.98 8.33 16.58
N ARG A 8 55.58 7.62 17.62
CA ARG A 8 56.38 7.51 18.85
C ARG A 8 57.16 6.20 18.82
N ALA A 9 58.47 6.34 18.79
CA ALA A 9 59.46 5.31 18.85
C ALA A 9 59.51 4.62 20.23
N HIS A 10 59.60 3.30 20.24
CA HIS A 10 59.96 2.51 21.41
C HIS A 10 61.49 2.52 21.58
N PRO A 11 62.00 2.61 22.82
CA PRO A 11 63.44 2.45 23.11
C PRO A 11 63.88 0.99 23.06
N PRO A 12 65.14 0.71 22.79
CA PRO A 12 65.66 -0.66 22.62
C PRO A 12 65.83 -1.38 23.96
N ALA A 13 65.52 -2.68 23.97
CA ALA A 13 65.69 -3.57 25.07
C ALA A 13 67.19 -3.77 25.43
N GLN A 14 67.53 -3.51 26.67
CA GLN A 14 68.84 -3.82 27.23
C GLN A 14 69.01 -5.31 27.32
N ALA A 15 70.10 -5.83 26.79
CA ALA A 15 70.56 -7.21 26.93
C ALA A 15 70.92 -7.49 28.39
N ALA A 16 70.20 -8.42 29.05
CA ALA A 16 70.54 -8.96 30.34
C ALA A 16 71.65 -10.00 30.21
N ALA A 17 72.72 -9.80 30.94
CA ALA A 17 73.86 -10.70 31.03
C ALA A 17 73.48 -12.05 31.60
N VAL A 18 73.91 -13.13 30.95
CA VAL A 18 73.80 -14.51 31.42
C VAL A 18 74.76 -14.71 32.60
N PRO A 19 74.27 -15.14 33.78
CA PRO A 19 75.22 -15.55 34.88
C PRO A 19 75.85 -16.92 34.60
N PRO A 20 77.04 -17.18 35.12
CA PRO A 20 77.76 -18.41 34.85
C PRO A 20 77.07 -19.63 35.49
N ALA A 21 77.12 -20.75 34.76
CA ALA A 21 76.55 -22.02 35.14
C ALA A 21 77.16 -22.50 36.50
N ARG A 22 76.27 -22.65 37.50
CA ARG A 22 76.56 -23.37 38.72
C ARG A 22 76.52 -24.87 38.42
N THR A 23 77.56 -25.55 38.68
CA THR A 23 77.68 -27.04 38.72
C THR A 23 76.59 -27.60 39.63
N ALA A 24 75.57 -28.24 39.01
CA ALA A 24 74.49 -28.91 39.72
C ALA A 24 75.01 -30.15 40.42
N ALA A 25 74.72 -30.22 41.69
CA ALA A 25 74.86 -31.46 42.48
C ALA A 25 73.79 -32.45 41.97
N SER A 26 74.17 -33.72 41.80
CA SER A 26 73.38 -34.83 41.26
C SER A 26 72.11 -35.21 42.08
N GLY A 27 71.74 -34.46 43.12
CA GLY A 27 70.48 -34.63 43.87
C GLY A 27 69.30 -33.82 43.40
N GLY A 28 69.48 -32.72 42.62
CA GLY A 28 68.41 -31.84 42.19
C GLY A 28 67.61 -32.35 40.99
N VAL A 29 68.20 -33.14 40.10
CA VAL A 29 67.56 -33.68 38.92
C VAL A 29 66.50 -34.74 39.25
N ASP A 30 66.74 -35.55 40.25
CA ASP A 30 65.85 -36.62 40.74
C ASP A 30 64.59 -36.00 41.44
N ASP A 31 64.76 -34.90 42.20
CA ASP A 31 63.66 -34.19 42.84
C ASP A 31 62.84 -33.40 41.86
N ASP A 32 63.45 -32.76 40.87
CA ASP A 32 62.75 -32.09 39.78
C ASP A 32 61.97 -33.08 38.91
N LEU A 33 62.51 -34.23 38.57
CA LEU A 33 61.83 -35.31 37.85
C LEU A 33 60.68 -35.90 38.66
N ARG A 34 60.83 -36.12 39.97
CA ARG A 34 59.69 -36.53 40.83
C ARG A 34 58.65 -35.52 40.96
N SER A 35 58.98 -34.24 41.05
CA SER A 35 58.00 -33.12 41.06
C SER A 35 57.21 -33.01 39.72
N LEU A 36 57.93 -33.08 38.60
CA LEU A 36 57.30 -33.10 37.27
C LEU A 36 56.38 -34.32 37.11
N PHE A 37 56.76 -35.48 37.54
CA PHE A 37 55.96 -36.70 37.50
C PHE A 37 54.74 -36.60 38.41
N GLY A 38 54.90 -36.02 39.61
CA GLY A 38 53.80 -35.82 40.56
C GLY A 38 52.80 -34.75 40.23
N GLN A 39 53.22 -33.72 39.51
CA GLN A 39 52.33 -32.56 39.12
C GLN A 39 51.82 -32.62 37.64
N SER A 40 52.26 -33.66 36.88
CA SER A 40 51.88 -33.84 35.49
C SER A 40 50.39 -34.19 35.37
N MET A 41 49.67 -33.53 34.45
CA MET A 41 48.33 -33.91 34.01
C MET A 41 48.33 -35.13 33.06
N VAL A 42 49.48 -35.51 32.57
CA VAL A 42 49.68 -36.71 31.75
C VAL A 42 49.67 -37.95 32.66
N LEU A 43 48.88 -38.94 32.29
CA LEU A 43 48.73 -40.19 32.98
C LEU A 43 50.00 -41.06 32.75
N PHE A 44 50.66 -41.45 33.79
CA PHE A 44 51.81 -42.37 33.73
C PHE A 44 51.57 -43.60 34.63
N ALA A 45 51.73 -44.79 34.05
CA ALA A 45 51.72 -46.03 34.79
C ALA A 45 52.79 -46.96 34.24
N SER A 46 53.41 -47.68 35.12
CA SER A 46 54.43 -48.70 34.82
C SER A 46 53.97 -50.03 35.39
N MET A 47 53.91 -51.04 34.52
CA MET A 47 53.47 -52.40 34.86
C MET A 47 54.59 -53.39 34.58
N ALA A 48 54.78 -54.37 35.46
CA ALA A 48 55.86 -55.39 35.39
C ALA A 48 55.27 -56.77 35.06
N GLY A 49 56.05 -57.52 34.31
CA GLY A 49 55.83 -58.93 34.01
C GLY A 49 54.59 -59.23 33.17
N PRO A 50 54.32 -60.48 32.85
CA PRO A 50 53.22 -60.92 32.02
C PRO A 50 51.82 -60.77 32.70
N ALA A 51 51.77 -60.55 34.01
CA ALA A 51 50.54 -60.32 34.77
C ALA A 51 50.24 -58.82 34.91
N HIS A 52 51.01 -57.93 34.30
CA HIS A 52 50.89 -56.49 34.35
C HIS A 52 50.69 -55.93 35.75
N LEU A 53 51.60 -56.31 36.65
CA LEU A 53 51.62 -55.83 38.04
C LEU A 53 51.94 -54.35 38.07
N LEU A 54 51.04 -53.53 38.65
CA LEU A 54 51.25 -52.08 38.72
C LEU A 54 52.38 -51.74 39.65
N GLU A 55 53.57 -51.37 39.13
CA GLU A 55 54.74 -50.99 39.90
C GLU A 55 54.73 -49.54 40.37
N ALA A 56 54.34 -48.64 39.46
CA ALA A 56 54.34 -47.22 39.73
C ALA A 56 53.29 -46.52 38.86
N ALA A 57 52.63 -45.51 39.40
CA ALA A 57 51.81 -44.60 38.67
C ALA A 57 51.83 -43.21 39.31
N ASN A 58 51.55 -42.17 38.54
CA ASN A 58 51.46 -40.80 39.07
C ASN A 58 50.06 -40.48 39.64
N PRO A 59 49.95 -39.41 40.43
CA PRO A 59 48.68 -39.02 41.01
C PRO A 59 47.56 -38.80 39.96
N ALA A 60 47.89 -38.26 38.78
CA ALA A 60 46.93 -38.09 37.69
C ALA A 60 46.30 -39.40 37.21
N PHE A 61 47.12 -40.47 37.09
CA PHE A 61 46.63 -41.82 36.76
C PHE A 61 45.65 -42.32 37.81
N PHE A 62 46.01 -42.25 39.10
CA PHE A 62 45.09 -42.67 40.16
C PHE A 62 43.83 -41.90 40.25
N THR A 63 43.87 -40.56 40.02
CA THR A 63 42.67 -39.71 39.95
C THR A 63 41.76 -40.13 38.78
N ALA A 64 42.37 -40.39 37.61
CA ALA A 64 41.64 -40.81 36.43
C ALA A 64 40.90 -42.14 36.58
N ILE A 65 41.51 -43.11 37.33
CA ILE A 65 40.92 -44.45 37.49
C ILE A 65 39.99 -44.61 38.72
N GLY A 66 39.67 -43.55 39.45
CA GLY A 66 38.73 -43.58 40.57
C GLY A 66 39.34 -43.31 41.96
N GLY A 67 40.56 -42.77 42.06
CA GLY A 67 41.12 -42.19 43.28
C GLY A 67 41.76 -43.17 44.29
N ILE A 68 41.66 -42.79 45.56
CA ILE A 68 42.43 -43.38 46.64
C ILE A 68 42.19 -44.89 46.85
N GLU A 69 41.02 -45.40 46.55
CA GLU A 69 40.74 -46.85 46.77
C GLU A 69 41.47 -47.76 45.77
N ARG A 70 41.93 -47.24 44.64
CA ARG A 70 42.65 -47.97 43.59
C ARG A 70 44.15 -47.71 43.57
N THR A 71 44.75 -47.10 44.62
CA THR A 71 46.18 -46.75 44.71
C THR A 71 47.08 -47.88 45.16
N ARG A 72 46.76 -49.16 44.90
CA ARG A 72 47.51 -50.30 45.27
C ARG A 72 48.57 -50.69 44.20
N THR A 73 49.86 -50.59 44.51
CA THR A 73 50.93 -51.12 43.68
C THR A 73 51.17 -52.58 44.00
N GLY A 74 51.79 -53.35 43.09
CA GLY A 74 52.07 -54.77 43.24
C GLY A 74 50.90 -55.71 42.98
N VAL A 75 49.75 -55.15 42.47
CA VAL A 75 48.53 -55.89 42.10
C VAL A 75 48.40 -55.92 40.58
N PRO A 76 47.97 -57.04 39.96
CA PRO A 76 47.65 -57.05 38.53
C PRO A 76 46.61 -55.97 38.14
N LEU A 77 46.84 -55.25 37.05
CA LEU A 77 45.98 -54.18 36.63
C LEU A 77 44.54 -54.68 36.38
N GLY A 78 44.36 -55.87 35.81
CA GLY A 78 43.05 -56.50 35.61
C GLY A 78 42.29 -56.89 36.88
N GLN A 79 43.00 -57.00 38.04
CA GLN A 79 42.30 -57.14 39.34
C GLN A 79 42.03 -55.81 40.00
N LEU A 80 42.80 -54.78 39.70
CA LEU A 80 42.62 -53.44 40.20
C LEU A 80 41.45 -52.74 39.42
N MET A 81 41.31 -53.10 38.14
CA MET A 81 40.34 -52.55 37.23
C MET A 81 39.66 -53.63 36.36
N PRO A 82 38.74 -54.43 36.93
CA PRO A 82 38.11 -55.54 36.21
C PRO A 82 37.38 -55.06 34.94
N GLU A 83 36.85 -53.88 34.97
CA GLU A 83 36.16 -53.23 33.82
C GLU A 83 37.07 -53.10 32.58
N LEU A 84 38.43 -53.02 32.74
CA LEU A 84 39.34 -52.94 31.60
C LEU A 84 39.56 -54.32 30.94
N VAL A 85 39.29 -55.41 31.64
CA VAL A 85 39.37 -56.79 31.12
C VAL A 85 38.29 -57.01 30.09
N GLU A 86 37.06 -56.70 30.45
CA GLU A 86 35.89 -56.82 29.55
C GLU A 86 35.99 -55.93 28.34
N GLN A 87 36.53 -54.75 28.50
CA GLN A 87 36.76 -53.80 27.41
C GLN A 87 38.00 -54.10 26.53
N GLY A 88 38.77 -55.16 26.84
CA GLY A 88 39.86 -55.64 26.03
C GLY A 88 41.18 -54.90 26.21
N PHE A 89 41.30 -53.97 27.18
CA PHE A 89 42.57 -53.23 27.44
C PHE A 89 43.72 -54.13 28.01
N ILE A 90 43.37 -55.14 28.77
CA ILE A 90 44.36 -56.11 29.25
C ILE A 90 44.91 -56.94 28.08
N ALA A 91 44.07 -57.33 27.13
CA ALA A 91 44.50 -58.01 25.90
C ALA A 91 45.46 -57.15 25.04
N LEU A 92 45.30 -55.82 25.04
CA LEU A 92 46.20 -54.86 24.39
C LEU A 92 47.56 -54.82 25.12
N LEU A 93 47.59 -54.84 26.47
CA LEU A 93 48.78 -54.91 27.25
C LEU A 93 49.56 -56.25 27.01
N ASP A 94 48.81 -57.38 26.96
CA ASP A 94 49.34 -58.69 26.62
C ASP A 94 49.98 -58.72 25.22
N ARG A 95 49.37 -58.04 24.27
CA ARG A 95 49.92 -57.92 22.92
C ARG A 95 51.25 -57.16 22.94
N VAL A 96 51.31 -55.98 23.57
CA VAL A 96 52.55 -55.17 23.66
C VAL A 96 53.64 -55.92 24.38
N TYR A 97 53.27 -56.59 25.46
CA TYR A 97 54.29 -57.43 26.22
C TYR A 97 54.86 -58.57 25.38
N ARG A 98 54.06 -59.27 24.59
CA ARG A 98 54.48 -60.40 23.75
C ARG A 98 55.20 -59.96 22.48
N THR A 99 54.78 -58.90 21.83
CA THR A 99 55.33 -58.49 20.52
C THR A 99 56.50 -57.52 20.64
N GLY A 100 56.57 -56.79 21.76
CA GLY A 100 57.56 -55.70 21.92
C GLY A 100 57.20 -54.46 21.06
N GLU A 101 56.02 -54.40 20.41
CA GLU A 101 55.60 -53.32 19.63
C GLU A 101 54.65 -52.39 20.45
N ALA A 102 54.90 -51.09 20.40
CA ALA A 102 54.05 -50.10 21.09
C ALA A 102 52.67 -50.06 20.47
N TYR A 103 51.61 -49.80 21.26
CA TYR A 103 50.25 -49.57 20.85
C TYR A 103 49.83 -48.18 21.25
N THR A 104 49.27 -47.43 20.30
CA THR A 104 48.66 -46.07 20.54
C THR A 104 47.16 -46.09 20.25
N GLY A 105 46.41 -45.78 21.28
CA GLY A 105 44.95 -45.47 21.17
C GLY A 105 44.72 -43.98 21.17
N ARG A 106 43.96 -43.49 20.26
CA ARG A 106 43.51 -42.11 20.25
C ARG A 106 41.98 -42.04 20.36
N ASP A 107 41.51 -41.13 21.18
CA ASP A 107 40.08 -40.90 21.37
C ASP A 107 39.32 -42.16 21.81
N VAL A 108 39.95 -42.95 22.66
CA VAL A 108 39.42 -44.24 23.10
C VAL A 108 38.44 -44.01 24.23
N ARG A 109 37.21 -44.50 24.05
CA ARG A 109 36.20 -44.54 25.09
C ARG A 109 36.50 -45.61 26.10
N VAL A 110 36.52 -45.26 27.37
CA VAL A 110 36.75 -46.18 28.48
C VAL A 110 35.66 -45.99 29.53
N MET A 111 34.99 -47.07 29.88
CA MET A 111 34.11 -47.10 31.05
C MET A 111 34.89 -47.43 32.28
N LEU A 112 34.95 -46.56 33.28
CA LEU A 112 35.63 -46.65 34.52
C LEU A 112 34.67 -46.82 35.69
N GLY A 113 34.86 -47.84 36.51
CA GLY A 113 33.96 -48.20 37.61
C GLY A 113 32.94 -49.26 37.22
N GLU A 114 32.17 -49.75 38.21
CA GLU A 114 31.14 -50.78 38.05
C GLU A 114 29.79 -50.29 38.59
N GLY A 115 28.70 -50.73 37.97
CA GLY A 115 27.34 -50.45 38.42
C GLY A 115 26.97 -48.98 38.36
N ALA A 116 26.40 -48.43 39.44
CA ALA A 116 25.96 -47.03 39.50
C ALA A 116 27.10 -45.99 39.52
N ASP A 117 28.34 -46.42 39.83
CA ASP A 117 29.50 -45.53 39.87
C ASP A 117 30.35 -45.58 38.59
N ALA A 118 29.86 -46.27 37.54
CA ALA A 118 30.51 -46.31 36.25
C ALA A 118 30.49 -44.93 35.57
N ARG A 119 31.68 -44.41 35.21
CA ARG A 119 31.82 -43.17 34.46
C ARG A 119 32.43 -43.39 33.09
N GLU A 120 31.97 -42.70 32.11
CA GLU A 120 32.54 -42.65 30.78
C GLU A 120 33.74 -41.67 30.76
N GLY A 121 34.86 -42.09 30.21
CA GLY A 121 36.02 -41.24 29.96
C GLY A 121 36.60 -41.47 28.58
N PHE A 122 37.19 -40.43 28.00
CA PHE A 122 37.90 -40.49 26.73
C PHE A 122 39.39 -40.29 26.99
N PHE A 123 40.21 -41.14 26.36
CA PHE A 123 41.66 -41.17 26.62
C PHE A 123 42.46 -41.31 25.32
N ASP A 124 43.54 -40.51 25.24
CA ASP A 124 44.61 -40.73 24.31
C ASP A 124 45.73 -41.40 25.08
N PHE A 125 46.12 -42.58 24.69
CA PHE A 125 47.21 -43.31 25.44
C PHE A 125 48.12 -44.13 24.53
N THR A 126 49.35 -44.38 25.02
CA THR A 126 50.30 -45.27 24.40
C THR A 126 50.75 -46.26 25.41
N TYR A 127 50.71 -47.56 25.06
CA TYR A 127 51.35 -48.63 25.75
C TYR A 127 52.73 -48.92 25.11
N GLU A 128 53.80 -48.72 25.83
CA GLU A 128 55.16 -48.92 25.35
C GLU A 128 55.81 -50.07 26.07
N PRO A 129 56.59 -51.01 25.40
CA PRO A 129 57.29 -52.05 26.03
C PRO A 129 58.49 -51.49 26.84
N ARG A 130 58.67 -52.00 28.02
CA ARG A 130 59.92 -51.80 28.88
C ARG A 130 60.86 -52.91 28.62
N LEU A 131 62.03 -52.56 28.09
CA LEU A 131 63.09 -53.57 27.76
C LEU A 131 64.13 -53.62 28.84
N ASP A 132 64.74 -54.86 29.07
CA ASP A 132 65.95 -55.03 29.84
C ASP A 132 67.16 -54.65 28.96
N THR A 133 68.36 -54.73 29.56
CA THR A 133 69.63 -54.48 28.87
C THR A 133 69.93 -55.51 27.75
N GLY A 134 69.20 -56.62 27.72
CA GLY A 134 69.27 -57.66 26.72
C GLY A 134 68.26 -57.58 25.62
N GLY A 135 67.34 -56.57 25.68
CA GLY A 135 66.29 -56.36 24.68
C GLY A 135 65.02 -57.17 24.93
N ASN A 136 64.86 -57.87 26.06
CA ASN A 136 63.67 -58.62 26.41
C ASN A 136 62.69 -57.72 27.10
N VAL A 137 61.33 -57.89 26.79
CA VAL A 137 60.28 -57.13 27.43
C VAL A 137 60.09 -57.49 28.88
N MET A 138 60.37 -56.59 29.80
CA MET A 138 60.18 -56.73 31.24
C MET A 138 58.82 -56.28 31.75
N GLY A 139 58.14 -55.45 30.98
CA GLY A 139 56.87 -54.85 31.37
C GLY A 139 56.33 -53.91 30.32
N VAL A 140 55.30 -53.23 30.65
CA VAL A 140 54.65 -52.19 29.77
C VAL A 140 54.52 -50.90 30.57
N ARG A 141 54.80 -49.77 29.95
CA ARG A 141 54.40 -48.45 30.51
C ARG A 141 53.27 -47.83 29.70
N MET A 142 52.39 -47.13 30.40
CA MET A 142 51.37 -46.38 29.87
C MET A 142 51.67 -44.87 29.98
N ILE A 143 51.50 -44.13 28.89
CA ILE A 143 51.51 -42.70 28.87
C ILE A 143 50.20 -42.31 28.25
N GLY A 144 49.36 -41.46 28.90
CA GLY A 144 48.10 -41.12 28.43
C GLY A 144 47.62 -39.71 28.85
N LEU A 145 46.57 -39.26 28.26
CA LEU A 145 45.88 -37.98 28.57
C LEU A 145 44.43 -38.27 28.61
N GLU A 146 43.71 -37.80 29.64
CA GLU A 146 42.28 -37.82 29.68
C GLU A 146 41.76 -36.63 28.83
N THR A 147 40.98 -36.90 27.77
CA THR A 147 40.46 -35.92 26.82
C THR A 147 38.96 -35.69 27.00
N THR A 148 38.36 -36.23 28.07
CA THR A 148 36.92 -36.19 28.36
C THR A 148 36.34 -34.76 28.30
N GLN A 149 36.98 -33.81 29.02
CA GLN A 149 36.54 -32.42 29.05
C GLN A 149 36.66 -31.74 27.68
N VAL A 150 37.72 -32.03 26.94
CA VAL A 150 37.93 -31.49 25.58
C VAL A 150 36.84 -32.01 24.64
N LYS A 151 36.51 -33.29 24.72
CA LYS A 151 35.44 -33.90 23.94
C LYS A 151 34.06 -33.32 24.26
N GLN A 152 33.76 -33.19 25.55
CA GLN A 152 32.50 -32.57 25.98
C GLN A 152 32.39 -31.13 25.47
N ALA A 153 33.46 -30.33 25.57
CA ALA A 153 33.47 -28.96 25.03
C ALA A 153 33.32 -28.92 23.50
N GLN A 154 33.96 -29.87 22.78
CA GLN A 154 33.80 -29.98 21.32
C GLN A 154 32.34 -30.35 20.92
N ARG A 155 31.72 -31.33 21.62
CA ARG A 155 30.32 -31.72 21.40
C ARG A 155 29.39 -30.55 21.67
N LEU A 156 29.55 -29.87 22.80
CA LEU A 156 28.74 -28.67 23.12
C LEU A 156 28.86 -27.59 22.04
N THR A 157 30.09 -27.34 21.56
CA THR A 157 30.33 -26.36 20.50
C THR A 157 29.65 -26.76 19.18
N ALA A 158 29.69 -28.06 18.83
CA ALA A 158 29.06 -28.58 17.62
C ALA A 158 27.54 -28.47 17.69
N GLU A 159 26.92 -28.88 18.81
CA GLU A 159 25.46 -28.76 19.01
C GLU A 159 25.01 -27.30 19.01
N HIS A 160 25.74 -26.44 19.74
CA HIS A 160 25.42 -25.01 19.75
C HIS A 160 25.51 -24.39 18.35
N ARG A 161 26.52 -24.79 17.56
CA ARG A 161 26.65 -24.35 16.17
C ARG A 161 25.49 -24.84 15.32
N ALA A 162 25.07 -26.09 15.44
CA ALA A 162 23.92 -26.64 14.72
C ALA A 162 22.63 -25.89 15.01
N LEU A 163 22.41 -25.54 16.29
CA LEU A 163 21.26 -24.71 16.69
C LEU A 163 21.29 -23.28 16.06
N LEU A 164 22.49 -22.66 16.08
CA LEU A 164 22.61 -21.34 15.41
C LEU A 164 22.41 -21.44 13.90
N GLU A 165 22.82 -22.54 13.26
CA GLU A 165 22.53 -22.78 11.84
C GLU A 165 21.02 -22.99 11.57
N GLN A 166 20.31 -23.72 12.46
CA GLN A 166 18.84 -23.85 12.38
C GLN A 166 18.15 -22.50 12.51
N ILE A 167 18.55 -21.70 13.49
CA ILE A 167 18.06 -20.32 13.65
C ILE A 167 18.35 -19.51 12.38
N ALA A 168 19.54 -19.61 11.79
CA ALA A 168 19.90 -18.89 10.57
C ALA A 168 19.09 -19.32 9.35
N ARG A 169 18.70 -20.60 9.26
CA ARG A 169 17.89 -21.18 8.17
C ARG A 169 16.37 -21.00 8.35
N GLN A 170 15.95 -20.26 9.37
CA GLN A 170 14.54 -20.01 9.64
C GLN A 170 13.74 -21.28 10.00
N ALA A 171 14.35 -22.21 10.70
CA ALA A 171 13.61 -23.34 11.24
C ALA A 171 12.49 -22.88 12.18
N PRO A 172 11.36 -23.59 12.26
CA PRO A 172 10.29 -23.29 13.20
C PRO A 172 10.80 -23.16 14.64
N LEU A 173 10.29 -22.18 15.38
CA LEU A 173 10.73 -21.94 16.76
C LEU A 173 10.62 -23.19 17.63
N SER A 174 9.53 -23.96 17.50
CA SER A 174 9.33 -25.21 18.22
C SER A 174 10.43 -26.24 17.98
N GLU A 175 10.88 -26.42 16.75
CA GLU A 175 11.96 -27.34 16.39
C GLU A 175 13.30 -26.91 16.99
N VAL A 176 13.60 -25.59 16.96
CA VAL A 176 14.83 -25.04 17.55
C VAL A 176 14.85 -25.24 19.06
N LEU A 177 13.72 -24.93 19.74
CA LEU A 177 13.62 -25.07 21.21
C LEU A 177 13.66 -26.55 21.64
N GLU A 178 12.99 -27.44 20.90
CA GLU A 178 13.01 -28.87 21.16
C GLU A 178 14.42 -29.47 20.91
N GLY A 179 15.04 -29.11 19.79
CA GLY A 179 16.45 -29.51 19.50
C GLY A 179 17.42 -29.02 20.56
N MET A 180 17.23 -27.81 21.06
CA MET A 180 18.01 -27.23 22.13
C MET A 180 17.85 -28.01 23.47
N ALA A 181 16.62 -28.33 23.84
CA ALA A 181 16.30 -29.06 25.05
C ALA A 181 16.96 -30.46 24.98
N ARG A 182 16.78 -31.20 23.88
CA ARG A 182 17.40 -32.53 23.67
C ARG A 182 18.91 -32.47 23.69
N ALA A 183 19.55 -31.49 23.03
CA ALA A 183 20.98 -31.34 23.01
C ALA A 183 21.60 -31.21 24.43
N ILE A 184 20.88 -30.54 25.33
CA ILE A 184 21.31 -30.39 26.74
C ILE A 184 21.10 -31.68 27.51
N GLU A 185 19.96 -32.34 27.34
CA GLU A 185 19.66 -33.64 27.96
C GLU A 185 20.73 -34.69 27.56
N ASP A 186 21.15 -34.71 26.27
CA ASP A 186 22.16 -35.63 25.73
C ASP A 186 23.61 -35.29 26.15
N LEU A 187 23.91 -34.00 26.38
CA LEU A 187 25.27 -33.54 26.76
C LEU A 187 25.56 -33.69 28.25
N THR A 188 24.54 -33.85 29.07
CA THR A 188 24.70 -33.93 30.52
C THR A 188 24.81 -35.39 30.95
N PRO A 189 25.91 -35.77 31.64
CA PRO A 189 26.16 -37.18 32.02
C PRO A 189 25.12 -37.77 33.00
N GLU A 190 24.33 -36.90 33.59
CA GLU A 190 23.30 -37.24 34.57
C GLU A 190 21.92 -36.97 33.93
N GLU A 191 20.91 -37.76 34.29
CA GLU A 191 19.54 -37.59 33.74
C GLU A 191 18.98 -36.20 34.08
N VAL A 192 19.26 -35.24 33.23
CA VAL A 192 18.68 -33.88 33.28
C VAL A 192 17.47 -33.83 32.34
N LEU A 193 16.37 -33.28 32.81
CA LEU A 193 15.18 -32.98 31.99
C LEU A 193 15.12 -31.48 31.78
N VAL A 194 14.77 -31.05 30.58
CA VAL A 194 14.80 -29.64 30.21
C VAL A 194 13.41 -29.15 29.81
N SER A 195 13.04 -27.95 30.25
CA SER A 195 11.88 -27.24 29.71
C SER A 195 12.20 -25.82 29.28
N VAL A 196 11.57 -25.39 28.21
CA VAL A 196 11.52 -23.99 27.77
C VAL A 196 10.09 -23.55 27.80
N LEU A 197 9.80 -22.51 28.58
CA LEU A 197 8.51 -21.86 28.59
C LEU A 197 8.64 -20.48 27.95
N LEU A 198 7.64 -20.09 27.16
CA LEU A 198 7.58 -18.81 26.46
C LEU A 198 6.67 -17.85 27.23
N ALA A 199 7.11 -16.61 27.42
CA ALA A 199 6.24 -15.58 27.99
C ALA A 199 5.17 -15.17 26.98
N ASP A 200 3.93 -14.98 27.45
CA ASP A 200 2.90 -14.36 26.63
C ASP A 200 3.18 -12.86 26.41
N THR A 201 2.38 -12.23 25.57
CA THR A 201 2.61 -10.84 25.12
C THR A 201 2.56 -9.82 26.25
N ASP A 202 1.86 -10.11 27.35
CA ASP A 202 1.78 -9.23 28.53
C ASP A 202 2.80 -9.60 29.64
N GLY A 203 3.56 -10.69 29.42
CA GLY A 203 4.57 -11.21 30.36
C GLY A 203 3.99 -11.74 31.68
N ARG A 204 2.69 -11.99 31.77
CA ARG A 204 2.02 -12.45 32.98
C ARG A 204 1.92 -13.96 33.12
N HIS A 205 2.02 -14.68 32.01
CA HIS A 205 1.93 -16.13 31.99
C HIS A 205 3.06 -16.72 31.14
N LEU A 206 3.40 -17.94 31.44
CA LEU A 206 4.36 -18.73 30.68
C LEU A 206 3.62 -19.86 29.96
N ARG A 207 3.86 -19.97 28.66
CA ARG A 207 3.29 -21.00 27.79
C ARG A 207 4.32 -22.08 27.47
N HIS A 208 3.84 -23.26 27.21
CA HIS A 208 4.70 -24.36 26.78
C HIS A 208 5.43 -24.01 25.48
N GLY A 209 6.76 -24.13 25.48
CA GLY A 209 7.62 -23.97 24.29
C GLY A 209 8.23 -25.30 23.86
N ALA A 210 8.99 -25.96 24.76
CA ALA A 210 9.55 -27.29 24.53
C ALA A 210 9.90 -27.97 25.87
N ALA A 211 9.62 -29.27 25.97
CA ALA A 211 10.05 -30.13 27.10
C ALA A 211 10.00 -31.61 26.70
N PRO A 212 10.99 -32.07 25.88
CA PRO A 212 10.89 -33.36 25.19
C PRO A 212 10.85 -34.58 26.12
N SER A 213 11.48 -34.52 27.28
CA SER A 213 11.59 -35.65 28.20
C SER A 213 10.76 -35.52 29.46
N LEU A 214 10.03 -34.39 29.65
CA LEU A 214 9.06 -34.24 30.73
C LEU A 214 7.74 -34.91 30.36
N PRO A 215 7.02 -35.54 31.31
CA PRO A 215 5.72 -36.14 31.01
C PRO A 215 4.65 -35.13 30.51
N ASP A 216 3.80 -35.58 29.60
CA ASP A 216 2.74 -34.73 29.01
C ASP A 216 1.82 -34.11 30.06
N PHE A 217 1.47 -34.86 31.11
CA PHE A 217 0.60 -34.35 32.18
C PHE A 217 1.27 -33.20 32.95
N TYR A 218 2.60 -33.21 33.05
CA TYR A 218 3.37 -32.14 33.68
C TYR A 218 3.37 -30.90 32.78
N ASN A 219 3.68 -31.09 31.49
CA ASN A 219 3.68 -30.02 30.50
C ASN A 219 2.32 -29.32 30.40
N GLN A 220 1.22 -30.09 30.44
CA GLN A 220 -0.15 -29.54 30.46
C GLN A 220 -0.48 -28.78 31.74
N ALA A 221 0.02 -29.22 32.88
CA ALA A 221 -0.24 -28.58 34.17
C ALA A 221 0.49 -27.24 34.32
N ILE A 222 1.66 -27.09 33.73
CA ILE A 222 2.45 -25.85 33.78
C ILE A 222 2.17 -24.90 32.61
N ASP A 223 1.42 -25.32 31.59
CA ASP A 223 1.05 -24.43 30.48
C ASP A 223 0.09 -23.35 30.97
N GLY A 224 0.51 -22.09 30.82
CA GLY A 224 -0.23 -20.94 31.33
C GLY A 224 0.03 -20.61 32.80
N ILE A 225 1.12 -21.15 33.38
CA ILE A 225 1.53 -20.81 34.75
C ILE A 225 1.82 -19.30 34.86
N ALA A 226 1.37 -18.68 35.95
CA ALA A 226 1.56 -17.25 36.17
C ALA A 226 3.04 -16.92 36.47
N THR A 227 3.45 -15.71 36.09
CA THR A 227 4.72 -15.12 36.53
C THR A 227 4.51 -14.47 37.89
N GLY A 228 5.18 -14.96 38.91
CA GLY A 228 4.97 -14.46 40.26
C GLY A 228 5.96 -15.04 41.27
N GLU A 229 6.11 -14.35 42.38
CA GLU A 229 6.91 -14.83 43.52
C GLU A 229 6.26 -16.08 44.10
N GLY A 230 7.03 -17.15 44.32
CA GLY A 230 6.53 -18.41 44.90
C GLY A 230 5.79 -19.31 43.89
N VAL A 231 5.78 -18.99 42.60
CA VAL A 231 5.11 -19.81 41.56
C VAL A 231 6.13 -20.75 40.92
N GLY A 232 6.57 -21.76 41.65
CA GLY A 232 7.63 -22.66 41.23
C GLY A 232 8.93 -21.93 40.88
N SER A 233 9.91 -22.66 40.35
CA SER A 233 11.17 -22.05 39.90
C SER A 233 10.98 -21.16 38.68
N CYS A 234 10.18 -21.58 37.71
CA CYS A 234 9.99 -20.85 36.42
C CYS A 234 9.22 -19.54 36.61
N GLY A 235 8.06 -19.57 37.29
CA GLY A 235 7.28 -18.37 37.54
C GLY A 235 8.02 -17.34 38.39
N THR A 236 8.81 -17.80 39.39
CA THR A 236 9.66 -16.97 40.25
C THR A 236 10.84 -16.39 39.46
N ALA A 237 11.50 -17.16 38.61
CA ALA A 237 12.62 -16.70 37.78
C ALA A 237 12.15 -15.64 36.76
N ALA A 238 10.99 -15.85 36.14
CA ALA A 238 10.34 -14.91 35.23
C ALA A 238 10.02 -13.59 35.93
N HIS A 239 9.43 -13.65 37.13
CA HIS A 239 9.11 -12.47 37.93
C HIS A 239 10.35 -11.68 38.35
N ARG A 240 11.35 -12.37 38.89
CA ARG A 240 12.59 -11.76 39.39
C ARG A 240 13.55 -11.31 38.27
N ARG A 241 13.40 -11.86 37.07
CA ARG A 241 14.35 -11.72 35.95
C ARG A 241 15.77 -12.10 36.32
N ARG A 242 15.89 -13.11 37.21
CA ARG A 242 17.15 -13.68 37.70
C ARG A 242 17.00 -15.18 37.83
N PRO A 243 18.09 -15.93 37.69
CA PRO A 243 18.06 -17.37 37.93
C PRO A 243 17.52 -17.71 39.31
N VAL A 244 16.67 -18.72 39.39
CA VAL A 244 16.12 -19.30 40.62
C VAL A 244 16.60 -20.77 40.70
N ILE A 245 17.29 -21.08 41.74
CA ILE A 245 17.90 -22.41 42.00
C ILE A 245 17.21 -23.05 43.19
N VAL A 246 16.42 -24.07 42.90
CA VAL A 246 15.80 -24.93 43.92
C VAL A 246 16.55 -26.24 43.94
N THR A 247 17.30 -26.47 45.02
CA THR A 247 18.16 -27.64 45.16
C THR A 247 17.43 -28.85 45.69
N ASP A 248 16.33 -28.66 46.40
CA ASP A 248 15.44 -29.70 46.89
C ASP A 248 14.00 -29.19 46.87
N ILE A 249 13.21 -29.69 45.92
CA ILE A 249 11.79 -29.32 45.71
C ILE A 249 10.91 -29.68 46.92
N ALA A 250 11.25 -30.78 47.61
CA ALA A 250 10.44 -31.27 48.74
C ALA A 250 10.39 -30.26 49.91
N THR A 251 11.43 -29.45 50.06
CA THR A 251 11.60 -28.52 51.19
C THR A 251 11.51 -27.05 50.81
N ASP A 252 11.60 -26.70 49.51
CA ASP A 252 11.63 -25.33 49.05
C ASP A 252 10.21 -24.72 49.00
N PRO A 253 9.97 -23.52 49.59
CA PRO A 253 8.69 -22.89 49.65
C PRO A 253 8.15 -22.42 48.28
N PHE A 254 8.99 -22.22 47.27
CA PHE A 254 8.54 -21.87 45.93
C PHE A 254 7.73 -22.98 45.25
N TRP A 255 7.77 -24.20 45.79
CA TRP A 255 7.12 -25.39 45.24
C TRP A 255 5.94 -25.87 46.10
N ASP A 256 5.51 -25.11 47.11
CA ASP A 256 4.44 -25.56 48.02
C ASP A 256 3.18 -26.01 47.26
N ASP A 257 2.75 -25.29 46.27
CA ASP A 257 1.58 -25.58 45.43
C ASP A 257 1.86 -26.64 44.32
N PHE A 258 3.10 -27.00 44.09
CA PHE A 258 3.54 -27.84 42.97
C PHE A 258 4.23 -29.11 43.37
N ARG A 259 4.39 -29.42 44.70
CA ARG A 259 5.09 -30.63 45.18
C ARG A 259 4.48 -31.93 44.67
N ASP A 260 3.13 -32.05 44.72
CA ASP A 260 2.45 -33.26 44.24
C ASP A 260 2.65 -33.46 42.73
N LEU A 261 2.78 -32.39 41.98
CA LEU A 261 3.07 -32.43 40.54
C LEU A 261 4.50 -32.88 40.28
N ALA A 262 5.45 -32.34 41.05
CA ALA A 262 6.86 -32.70 40.96
C ALA A 262 7.11 -34.17 41.31
N ASP A 263 6.48 -34.68 42.41
CA ASP A 263 6.57 -36.05 42.84
C ASP A 263 6.05 -37.02 41.77
N LYS A 264 4.91 -36.71 41.15
CA LYS A 264 4.37 -37.52 40.05
C LYS A 264 5.25 -37.53 38.82
N ALA A 265 5.94 -36.42 38.54
CA ALA A 265 6.90 -36.31 37.43
C ALA A 265 8.26 -36.89 37.74
N GLY A 266 8.53 -37.21 39.01
CA GLY A 266 9.83 -37.75 39.46
C GLY A 266 10.94 -36.72 39.38
N VAL A 267 10.65 -35.45 39.68
CA VAL A 267 11.64 -34.34 39.71
C VAL A 267 11.83 -33.85 41.13
N ALA A 268 13.11 -33.75 41.58
CA ALA A 268 13.49 -33.42 42.95
C ALA A 268 14.29 -32.12 43.09
N ALA A 269 14.84 -31.59 42.00
CA ALA A 269 15.51 -30.28 41.96
C ALA A 269 15.14 -29.55 40.64
N CYS A 270 15.11 -28.23 40.66
CA CYS A 270 14.82 -27.41 39.47
C CYS A 270 15.60 -26.10 39.50
N TRP A 271 16.37 -25.87 38.44
CA TRP A 271 17.11 -24.62 38.22
C TRP A 271 16.52 -23.89 37.02
N SER A 272 15.91 -22.73 37.24
CA SER A 272 15.26 -21.95 36.18
C SER A 272 16.04 -20.65 35.90
N THR A 273 16.39 -20.44 34.66
CA THR A 273 17.06 -19.23 34.14
C THR A 273 16.08 -18.46 33.26
N PRO A 274 15.86 -17.17 33.52
CA PRO A 274 14.98 -16.36 32.63
C PRO A 274 15.64 -16.15 31.28
N ILE A 275 14.84 -16.26 30.22
CA ILE A 275 15.22 -15.90 28.86
C ILE A 275 14.84 -14.44 28.67
N LEU A 276 15.84 -13.58 28.51
CA LEU A 276 15.66 -12.14 28.42
C LEU A 276 16.07 -11.63 27.04
N ALA A 277 15.29 -10.73 26.48
CA ALA A 277 15.65 -9.98 25.29
C ALA A 277 16.82 -9.00 25.58
N ARG A 278 17.36 -8.39 24.55
CA ARG A 278 18.45 -7.41 24.68
C ARG A 278 18.07 -6.17 25.51
N ASP A 279 16.80 -5.78 25.49
CA ASP A 279 16.27 -4.67 26.29
C ASP A 279 15.91 -5.06 27.73
N GLY A 280 16.10 -6.34 28.09
CA GLY A 280 15.76 -6.90 29.40
C GLY A 280 14.29 -7.29 29.55
N SER A 281 13.46 -7.24 28.49
CA SER A 281 12.12 -7.78 28.52
C SER A 281 12.13 -9.31 28.62
N LEU A 282 11.10 -9.88 29.27
CA LEU A 282 10.99 -11.31 29.47
C LEU A 282 10.48 -11.98 28.21
N LEU A 283 11.24 -12.95 27.69
CA LEU A 283 10.84 -13.79 26.56
C LEU A 283 10.39 -15.18 27.01
N GLY A 284 10.81 -15.62 28.19
CA GLY A 284 10.47 -16.94 28.69
C GLY A 284 11.38 -17.40 29.83
N THR A 285 11.38 -18.70 30.12
CA THR A 285 12.28 -19.34 31.06
C THR A 285 12.81 -20.63 30.48
N PHE A 286 14.06 -20.90 30.82
CA PHE A 286 14.79 -22.15 30.55
C PHE A 286 15.02 -22.86 31.87
N ALA A 287 14.55 -24.09 32.04
CA ALA A 287 14.67 -24.83 33.29
C ALA A 287 15.29 -26.19 33.09
N MET A 288 16.17 -26.58 34.03
CA MET A 288 16.80 -27.87 34.16
C MET A 288 16.25 -28.56 35.42
N TYR A 289 15.75 -29.77 35.28
CA TYR A 289 15.20 -30.58 36.37
C TYR A 289 16.07 -31.79 36.61
N HIS A 290 16.19 -32.20 37.88
CA HIS A 290 16.95 -33.36 38.29
C HIS A 290 16.07 -34.29 39.10
N ARG A 291 16.30 -35.59 39.00
CA ARG A 291 15.55 -36.63 39.73
C ARG A 291 15.95 -36.79 41.19
N VAL A 292 17.08 -36.21 41.58
CA VAL A 292 17.62 -36.19 42.95
C VAL A 292 17.90 -34.76 43.37
N PRO A 293 17.84 -34.45 44.69
CA PRO A 293 18.30 -33.15 45.18
C PRO A 293 19.73 -32.86 44.77
N ARG A 294 19.98 -31.65 44.23
CA ARG A 294 21.30 -31.31 43.64
C ARG A 294 21.61 -29.82 43.73
N ILE A 295 22.86 -29.51 44.01
CA ILE A 295 23.42 -28.15 43.96
C ILE A 295 24.14 -27.97 42.62
N PRO A 296 23.84 -26.89 41.84
CA PRO A 296 24.49 -26.67 40.57
C PRO A 296 25.97 -26.32 40.72
N GLN A 297 26.79 -26.84 39.82
CA GLN A 297 28.17 -26.40 39.63
C GLN A 297 28.25 -25.17 38.74
N GLU A 298 29.40 -24.48 38.70
CA GLU A 298 29.56 -23.31 37.84
C GLU A 298 29.42 -23.65 36.36
N ALA A 299 29.78 -24.84 35.94
CA ALA A 299 29.58 -25.34 34.57
C ALA A 299 28.10 -25.46 34.19
N ASP A 300 27.28 -25.95 35.13
CA ASP A 300 25.82 -26.08 34.90
C ASP A 300 25.15 -24.69 34.67
N LEU A 301 25.55 -23.72 35.48
CA LEU A 301 25.05 -22.35 35.37
C LEU A 301 25.58 -21.64 34.12
N ALA A 302 26.80 -21.94 33.70
CA ALA A 302 27.36 -21.41 32.45
C ALA A 302 26.61 -21.99 31.23
N LEU A 303 26.33 -23.30 31.25
CA LEU A 303 25.54 -23.98 30.24
C LEU A 303 24.14 -23.36 30.12
N ALA A 304 23.43 -23.22 31.23
CA ALA A 304 22.10 -22.62 31.26
C ALA A 304 22.08 -21.20 30.69
N ARG A 305 23.10 -20.38 30.98
CA ARG A 305 23.25 -19.02 30.43
C ARG A 305 23.44 -19.01 28.91
N VAL A 306 24.27 -19.89 28.37
CA VAL A 306 24.52 -19.98 26.93
C VAL A 306 23.25 -20.37 26.19
N PHE A 307 22.52 -21.36 26.67
CA PHE A 307 21.31 -21.84 26.00
C PHE A 307 20.13 -20.89 26.20
N ALA A 308 20.00 -20.24 27.36
CA ALA A 308 19.00 -19.15 27.52
C ALA A 308 19.27 -17.99 26.55
N GLY A 309 20.52 -17.63 26.28
CA GLY A 309 20.89 -16.65 25.27
C GLY A 309 20.56 -17.10 23.85
N THR A 310 20.79 -18.39 23.55
CA THR A 310 20.43 -18.97 22.24
C THR A 310 18.90 -19.00 22.04
N ALA A 311 18.17 -19.39 23.08
CA ALA A 311 16.72 -19.35 23.09
C ALA A 311 16.18 -17.89 22.88
N ALA A 312 16.79 -16.90 23.54
CA ALA A 312 16.45 -15.51 23.35
C ALA A 312 16.59 -15.09 21.89
N LEU A 313 17.71 -15.43 21.25
CA LEU A 313 17.94 -15.14 19.83
C LEU A 313 16.90 -15.79 18.93
N ALA A 314 16.54 -17.05 19.19
CA ALA A 314 15.51 -17.76 18.42
C ALA A 314 14.13 -17.11 18.55
N ILE A 315 13.73 -16.74 19.78
CA ILE A 315 12.44 -16.13 20.09
C ILE A 315 12.35 -14.71 19.50
N GLU A 316 13.38 -13.86 19.74
CA GLU A 316 13.41 -12.49 19.18
C GLU A 316 13.28 -12.51 17.65
N ARG A 317 14.01 -13.41 17.01
CA ARG A 317 13.95 -13.57 15.57
C ARG A 317 12.56 -14.00 15.09
N HIS A 318 11.97 -15.00 15.74
CA HIS A 318 10.61 -15.46 15.40
C HIS A 318 9.57 -14.34 15.54
N GLN A 319 9.64 -13.56 16.62
CA GLN A 319 8.77 -12.41 16.84
C GLN A 319 8.97 -11.31 15.79
N ALA A 320 10.22 -11.04 15.41
CA ALA A 320 10.53 -10.07 14.34
C ALA A 320 9.98 -10.51 12.99
N GLU A 321 10.10 -11.80 12.65
CA GLU A 321 9.53 -12.36 11.43
C GLU A 321 8.01 -12.26 11.39
N GLN A 322 7.34 -12.64 12.50
CA GLN A 322 5.88 -12.49 12.61
C GLN A 322 5.43 -11.02 12.48
N ALA A 323 6.15 -10.10 13.12
CA ALA A 323 5.85 -8.67 13.02
C ALA A 323 6.04 -8.16 11.58
N TYR A 324 7.08 -8.62 10.89
CA TYR A 324 7.34 -8.28 9.49
C TYR A 324 6.22 -8.78 8.56
N GLN A 325 5.84 -10.04 8.68
CA GLN A 325 4.76 -10.63 7.88
C GLN A 325 3.41 -9.95 8.13
N ALA A 326 3.12 -9.61 9.40
CA ALA A 326 1.91 -8.87 9.74
C ALA A 326 1.92 -7.44 9.16
N ALA A 327 3.08 -6.78 9.13
CA ALA A 327 3.24 -5.46 8.53
C ALA A 327 3.09 -5.51 6.99
N GLU A 328 3.71 -6.49 6.34
CA GLU A 328 3.59 -6.72 4.90
C GLU A 328 2.14 -7.00 4.47
N ALA A 329 1.44 -7.84 5.24
CA ALA A 329 0.02 -8.12 4.99
C ALA A 329 -0.85 -6.85 5.10
N ARG A 330 -0.58 -5.99 6.12
CA ARG A 330 -1.28 -4.70 6.28
C ARG A 330 -0.96 -3.74 5.13
N GLU A 331 0.31 -3.65 4.74
CA GLU A 331 0.73 -2.80 3.62
C GLU A 331 0.07 -3.23 2.31
N LYS A 332 0.04 -4.55 2.04
CA LYS A 332 -0.62 -5.10 0.86
C LYS A 332 -2.11 -4.75 0.84
N THR A 333 -2.81 -4.96 1.97
CA THR A 333 -4.24 -4.61 2.08
C THR A 333 -4.46 -3.12 1.81
N ALA A 334 -3.66 -2.25 2.44
CA ALA A 334 -3.78 -0.81 2.25
C ALA A 334 -3.50 -0.37 0.78
N ARG A 335 -2.55 -1.04 0.12
CA ARG A 335 -2.25 -0.79 -1.30
C ARG A 335 -3.40 -1.22 -2.22
N ASP A 336 -3.98 -2.39 -1.96
CA ASP A 336 -5.11 -2.92 -2.73
C ASP A 336 -6.36 -2.03 -2.57
N ASP A 337 -6.59 -1.49 -1.38
CA ASP A 337 -7.69 -0.56 -1.12
C ASP A 337 -7.48 0.79 -1.79
N LEU A 338 -6.25 1.32 -1.73
CA LEU A 338 -5.93 2.57 -2.41
C LEU A 338 -6.09 2.43 -3.93
N ALA A 339 -5.62 1.34 -4.51
CA ALA A 339 -5.79 1.05 -5.94
C ALA A 339 -7.27 0.96 -6.32
N PHE A 340 -8.08 0.30 -5.49
CA PHE A 340 -9.52 0.23 -5.69
C PHE A 340 -10.19 1.60 -5.65
N LEU A 341 -9.91 2.42 -4.63
CA LEU A 341 -10.48 3.76 -4.50
C LEU A 341 -10.05 4.70 -5.64
N LEU A 342 -8.79 4.60 -6.11
CA LEU A 342 -8.29 5.40 -7.22
C LEU A 342 -9.00 5.01 -8.54
N ASN A 343 -9.09 3.72 -8.83
CA ASN A 343 -9.76 3.23 -10.02
C ASN A 343 -11.25 3.62 -10.02
N ALA A 344 -11.93 3.41 -8.90
CA ALA A 344 -13.33 3.80 -8.75
C ALA A 344 -13.51 5.32 -8.89
N SER A 345 -12.62 6.15 -8.29
CA SER A 345 -12.66 7.61 -8.42
C SER A 345 -12.51 8.08 -9.87
N THR A 346 -11.59 7.45 -10.62
CA THR A 346 -11.40 7.75 -12.05
C THR A 346 -12.66 7.44 -12.83
N LEU A 347 -13.26 6.27 -12.61
CA LEU A 347 -14.50 5.87 -13.27
C LEU A 347 -15.69 6.80 -12.93
N LEU A 348 -15.79 7.25 -11.67
CA LEU A 348 -16.85 8.14 -11.21
C LEU A 348 -16.72 9.57 -11.76
N SER A 349 -15.50 10.01 -12.10
CA SER A 349 -15.24 11.38 -12.60
C SER A 349 -15.25 11.51 -14.12
N THR A 350 -15.40 10.42 -14.87
CA THR A 350 -15.30 10.42 -16.33
C THR A 350 -16.55 10.97 -17.00
N ASP A 351 -17.71 10.90 -16.35
CA ASP A 351 -18.99 11.34 -16.89
C ASP A 351 -19.55 12.55 -16.14
N LEU A 352 -20.17 13.41 -16.91
CA LEU A 352 -20.93 14.57 -16.41
C LEU A 352 -22.42 14.25 -16.19
N ASP A 353 -22.79 12.98 -16.30
CA ASP A 353 -24.16 12.50 -16.04
C ASP A 353 -24.25 11.84 -14.66
N VAL A 354 -25.15 12.35 -13.83
CA VAL A 354 -25.42 11.87 -12.47
C VAL A 354 -25.87 10.40 -12.47
N ALA A 355 -26.74 10.00 -13.42
CA ALA A 355 -27.26 8.64 -13.47
C ALA A 355 -26.17 7.63 -13.80
N GLN A 356 -25.29 7.96 -14.75
CA GLN A 356 -24.12 7.13 -15.08
C GLN A 356 -23.12 7.04 -13.93
N THR A 357 -22.84 8.17 -13.25
CA THR A 357 -21.96 8.19 -12.07
C THR A 357 -22.49 7.24 -10.98
N LEU A 358 -23.79 7.26 -10.70
CA LEU A 358 -24.41 6.42 -9.67
C LEU A 358 -24.49 4.94 -10.08
N ASN A 359 -24.67 4.64 -11.37
CA ASN A 359 -24.57 3.27 -11.88
C ASN A 359 -23.16 2.69 -11.70
N ARG A 360 -22.12 3.46 -12.06
CA ARG A 360 -20.72 3.05 -11.84
C ARG A 360 -20.37 2.86 -10.37
N LEU A 361 -20.97 3.68 -9.49
CA LEU A 361 -20.84 3.46 -8.05
C LEU A 361 -21.40 2.11 -7.64
N ALA A 362 -22.61 1.75 -8.09
CA ALA A 362 -23.20 0.47 -7.78
C ALA A 362 -22.34 -0.70 -8.29
N GLU A 363 -21.85 -0.62 -9.52
CA GLU A 363 -20.96 -1.61 -10.13
C GLU A 363 -19.61 -1.73 -9.39
N ALA A 364 -19.04 -0.61 -8.92
CA ALA A 364 -17.81 -0.61 -8.13
C ALA A 364 -18.01 -1.26 -6.75
N CYS A 365 -19.19 -1.11 -6.16
CA CYS A 365 -19.52 -1.70 -4.87
C CYS A 365 -19.72 -3.23 -4.95
N SER A 366 -20.31 -3.75 -6.04
CA SER A 366 -20.61 -5.18 -6.20
C SER A 366 -19.68 -5.81 -7.25
N PRO A 367 -19.04 -6.97 -6.95
CA PRO A 367 -19.15 -7.79 -5.74
C PRO A 367 -18.14 -7.44 -4.63
N ARG A 368 -17.28 -6.44 -4.81
CA ARG A 368 -16.11 -6.21 -3.94
C ARG A 368 -16.46 -5.85 -2.49
N LEU A 369 -17.42 -4.95 -2.28
CA LEU A 369 -17.82 -4.49 -0.94
C LEU A 369 -19.02 -5.26 -0.39
N ALA A 370 -19.90 -5.70 -1.27
CA ALA A 370 -21.06 -6.54 -0.93
C ALA A 370 -21.54 -7.30 -2.17
N PRO A 371 -22.23 -8.44 -1.98
CA PRO A 371 -22.83 -9.16 -3.10
C PRO A 371 -23.83 -8.32 -3.89
N LEU A 372 -24.61 -7.48 -3.24
CA LEU A 372 -25.68 -6.69 -3.88
C LEU A 372 -25.53 -5.22 -3.47
N CYS A 373 -25.80 -4.33 -4.43
CA CYS A 373 -25.80 -2.89 -4.20
C CYS A 373 -27.05 -2.23 -4.85
N ALA A 374 -27.66 -1.28 -4.14
CA ALA A 374 -28.71 -0.42 -4.63
C ALA A 374 -28.41 1.04 -4.31
N VAL A 375 -28.72 1.95 -5.22
CA VAL A 375 -28.57 3.39 -5.04
C VAL A 375 -29.91 4.07 -5.23
N ASP A 376 -30.33 4.81 -4.22
CA ASP A 376 -31.60 5.52 -4.17
C ASP A 376 -31.30 7.03 -4.04
N VAL A 377 -32.02 7.88 -4.79
CA VAL A 377 -31.87 9.34 -4.75
C VAL A 377 -33.20 10.06 -4.55
N ILE A 378 -33.18 11.29 -4.05
CA ILE A 378 -34.35 12.16 -3.91
C ILE A 378 -34.49 12.98 -5.19
N GLU A 379 -35.56 12.75 -5.95
CA GLU A 379 -35.94 13.52 -7.13
C GLU A 379 -37.38 14.07 -6.97
N GLY A 380 -37.56 15.37 -7.09
CA GLY A 380 -38.89 16.00 -6.95
C GLY A 380 -39.57 15.74 -5.59
N GLY A 381 -38.76 15.53 -4.52
CA GLY A 381 -39.26 15.22 -3.17
C GLY A 381 -39.67 13.76 -2.95
N ARG A 382 -39.42 12.88 -3.93
CA ARG A 382 -39.64 11.43 -3.82
C ARG A 382 -38.36 10.68 -3.94
N VAL A 383 -38.23 9.56 -3.20
CA VAL A 383 -37.08 8.66 -3.32
C VAL A 383 -37.31 7.76 -4.52
N ARG A 384 -36.27 7.62 -5.34
CA ARG A 384 -36.28 6.78 -6.54
C ARG A 384 -35.00 5.96 -6.60
N ARG A 385 -35.12 4.67 -6.94
CA ARG A 385 -33.97 3.81 -7.25
C ARG A 385 -33.42 4.17 -8.64
N VAL A 386 -32.13 4.48 -8.68
CA VAL A 386 -31.47 4.92 -9.92
C VAL A 386 -30.41 3.95 -10.39
N ALA A 387 -29.84 3.13 -9.50
CA ALA A 387 -28.82 2.14 -9.86
C ALA A 387 -28.92 0.88 -9.00
N THR A 388 -28.58 -0.26 -9.60
CA THR A 388 -28.47 -1.55 -8.93
C THR A 388 -27.33 -2.36 -9.51
N ALA A 389 -26.61 -3.10 -8.67
CA ALA A 389 -25.61 -4.06 -9.11
C ALA A 389 -25.69 -5.36 -8.32
N ALA A 390 -25.51 -6.47 -9.02
CA ALA A 390 -25.53 -7.82 -8.47
C ALA A 390 -24.70 -8.75 -9.37
N PRO A 391 -24.16 -9.87 -8.85
CA PRO A 391 -23.40 -10.84 -9.62
C PRO A 391 -24.22 -11.53 -10.73
N ALA A 392 -25.49 -11.78 -10.50
CA ALA A 392 -26.39 -12.41 -11.44
C ALA A 392 -27.48 -11.44 -11.92
N ARG A 393 -27.77 -11.47 -13.23
CA ARG A 393 -28.75 -10.57 -13.84
C ARG A 393 -30.16 -10.66 -13.22
N TRP A 394 -30.62 -11.87 -12.87
CA TRP A 394 -31.92 -12.05 -12.22
C TRP A 394 -31.99 -11.37 -10.85
N GLN A 395 -30.86 -11.33 -10.10
CA GLN A 395 -30.76 -10.64 -8.80
C GLN A 395 -30.85 -9.13 -9.01
N GLN A 396 -30.16 -8.62 -10.03
CA GLN A 396 -30.18 -7.21 -10.39
C GLN A 396 -31.59 -6.77 -10.83
N ASP A 397 -32.24 -7.56 -11.68
CA ASP A 397 -33.60 -7.31 -12.15
C ASP A 397 -34.62 -7.32 -10.97
N LEU A 398 -34.48 -8.28 -10.04
CA LEU A 398 -35.31 -8.34 -8.86
C LEU A 398 -35.08 -7.16 -7.91
N LEU A 399 -33.81 -6.76 -7.75
CA LEU A 399 -33.44 -5.60 -6.93
C LEU A 399 -33.95 -4.28 -7.54
N ALA A 400 -33.90 -4.15 -8.87
CA ALA A 400 -34.40 -2.98 -9.60
C ALA A 400 -35.93 -2.90 -9.58
N ALA A 401 -36.62 -4.03 -9.69
CA ALA A 401 -38.07 -4.11 -9.65
C ALA A 401 -38.66 -3.81 -8.25
N HIS A 402 -37.86 -4.07 -7.21
CA HIS A 402 -38.28 -3.81 -5.83
C HIS A 402 -38.02 -2.36 -5.47
N ILE A 403 -39.04 -1.52 -5.58
CA ILE A 403 -39.02 -0.14 -5.10
C ILE A 403 -39.47 -0.16 -3.63
N PRO A 404 -38.57 0.17 -2.66
CA PRO A 404 -38.95 0.24 -1.26
C PRO A 404 -40.06 1.29 -1.07
N VAL A 405 -40.99 0.99 -0.19
CA VAL A 405 -41.97 1.98 0.25
C VAL A 405 -41.27 2.82 1.31
N TYR A 406 -40.83 4.00 0.91
CA TYR A 406 -40.08 4.94 1.77
C TYR A 406 -40.98 5.66 2.80
N ASP A 407 -42.09 5.05 3.17
CA ASP A 407 -43.11 5.62 4.05
C ASP A 407 -43.00 4.97 5.44
N GLY A 408 -42.04 5.41 6.25
CA GLY A 408 -42.08 5.03 7.66
C GLY A 408 -40.72 4.85 8.32
N ALA A 409 -40.73 4.82 9.66
CA ALA A 409 -39.59 4.63 10.55
C ALA A 409 -38.89 3.24 10.39
N ASP A 410 -39.52 2.32 9.68
CA ASP A 410 -39.02 0.94 9.51
C ASP A 410 -38.08 0.76 8.31
N ASP A 411 -37.96 1.75 7.43
CA ASP A 411 -37.07 1.69 6.26
C ASP A 411 -35.70 2.31 6.57
N ALA A 412 -34.63 1.55 6.33
CA ALA A 412 -33.24 1.99 6.54
C ALA A 412 -32.88 3.19 5.68
N VAL A 413 -33.31 3.21 4.39
CA VAL A 413 -33.02 4.31 3.48
C VAL A 413 -33.71 5.60 3.96
N ALA A 414 -34.96 5.51 4.40
CA ALA A 414 -35.67 6.67 4.95
C ALA A 414 -34.99 7.24 6.20
N ARG A 415 -34.56 6.37 7.13
CA ARG A 415 -33.82 6.79 8.34
C ARG A 415 -32.48 7.44 8.00
N VAL A 416 -31.73 6.85 7.09
CA VAL A 416 -30.41 7.36 6.65
C VAL A 416 -30.54 8.68 5.92
N LEU A 417 -31.58 8.85 5.07
CA LEU A 417 -31.84 10.11 4.38
C LEU A 417 -32.25 11.22 5.34
N ALA A 418 -32.99 10.88 6.41
CA ALA A 418 -33.42 11.86 7.43
C ALA A 418 -32.28 12.24 8.40
N SER A 419 -31.45 11.27 8.82
CA SER A 419 -30.40 11.48 9.81
C SER A 419 -29.06 11.92 9.22
N GLY A 420 -28.77 11.57 7.97
CA GLY A 420 -27.44 11.72 7.36
C GLY A 420 -26.37 10.78 7.96
N VAL A 421 -26.77 9.77 8.71
CA VAL A 421 -25.86 8.86 9.42
C VAL A 421 -25.92 7.48 8.82
N THR A 422 -24.73 6.87 8.62
CA THR A 422 -24.60 5.49 8.13
C THR A 422 -25.23 4.49 9.11
N GLU A 423 -25.99 3.53 8.59
CA GLU A 423 -26.63 2.48 9.36
C GLU A 423 -26.13 1.09 8.92
N VAL A 424 -25.75 0.27 9.89
CA VAL A 424 -25.35 -1.14 9.69
C VAL A 424 -26.25 -2.02 10.55
N ALA A 425 -26.90 -3.01 9.94
CA ALA A 425 -27.71 -3.94 10.69
C ALA A 425 -27.68 -5.35 10.12
N ARG A 426 -27.79 -6.34 11.02
CA ARG A 426 -28.15 -7.71 10.66
C ARG A 426 -29.66 -7.79 10.52
N ARG A 427 -30.14 -8.35 9.43
CA ARG A 427 -31.57 -8.56 9.20
C ARG A 427 -31.81 -9.98 8.75
N THR A 428 -32.66 -10.68 9.47
CA THR A 428 -33.22 -11.94 8.98
C THR A 428 -34.58 -11.63 8.38
N PRO A 429 -34.84 -11.90 7.08
CA PRO A 429 -36.11 -11.65 6.47
C PRO A 429 -37.21 -12.45 7.20
N THR A 430 -38.23 -11.80 7.72
CA THR A 430 -39.39 -12.41 8.38
C THR A 430 -40.55 -12.51 7.41
N GLY A 431 -40.49 -13.44 6.45
CA GLY A 431 -41.57 -13.70 5.51
C GLY A 431 -41.15 -13.69 4.03
N PRO A 432 -42.05 -14.14 3.13
CA PRO A 432 -41.78 -14.13 1.68
C PRO A 432 -41.71 -12.71 1.15
N GLY A 433 -40.73 -12.48 0.26
CA GLY A 433 -40.51 -11.19 -0.37
C GLY A 433 -39.10 -11.06 -0.98
N PRO A 434 -38.79 -9.97 -1.69
CA PRO A 434 -37.54 -9.82 -2.44
C PRO A 434 -36.27 -9.98 -1.63
N TRP A 435 -36.27 -9.55 -0.38
CA TRP A 435 -35.14 -9.72 0.53
C TRP A 435 -34.89 -11.19 0.91
N HIS A 436 -36.00 -11.95 1.09
CA HIS A 436 -35.95 -13.38 1.32
C HIS A 436 -35.45 -14.13 0.07
N ASP A 437 -35.99 -13.76 -1.11
CA ASP A 437 -35.66 -14.40 -2.39
C ASP A 437 -34.21 -14.12 -2.80
N LEU A 438 -33.67 -12.95 -2.42
CA LEU A 438 -32.27 -12.59 -2.59
C LEU A 438 -31.35 -13.16 -1.50
N GLY A 439 -31.89 -13.80 -0.44
CA GLY A 439 -31.12 -14.35 0.66
C GLY A 439 -30.39 -13.28 1.49
N VAL A 440 -30.99 -12.10 1.64
CA VAL A 440 -30.38 -10.98 2.38
C VAL A 440 -30.32 -11.28 3.87
N THR A 441 -29.13 -11.19 4.46
CA THR A 441 -28.87 -11.43 5.89
C THR A 441 -28.48 -10.19 6.67
N GLY A 442 -28.20 -9.08 5.97
CA GLY A 442 -27.86 -7.81 6.57
C GLY A 442 -27.71 -6.72 5.55
N TYR A 443 -27.55 -5.49 6.02
CA TYR A 443 -27.33 -4.33 5.15
C TYR A 443 -26.40 -3.31 5.79
N LEU A 444 -25.77 -2.52 4.91
CA LEU A 444 -25.04 -1.30 5.21
C LEU A 444 -25.62 -0.20 4.33
N CYS A 445 -26.27 0.79 4.92
CA CYS A 445 -26.88 1.91 4.24
C CYS A 445 -26.07 3.18 4.54
N ILE A 446 -25.57 3.86 3.49
CA ILE A 446 -24.66 5.00 3.58
C ILE A 446 -25.30 6.20 2.86
N PRO A 447 -25.38 7.40 3.47
CA PRO A 447 -25.94 8.56 2.81
C PRO A 447 -25.02 9.13 1.73
N LEU A 448 -25.59 9.54 0.61
CA LEU A 448 -24.95 10.40 -0.38
C LEU A 448 -25.18 11.85 0.06
N LEU A 449 -24.13 12.50 0.55
CA LEU A 449 -24.21 13.83 1.15
C LEU A 449 -23.80 14.94 0.16
N ASP A 450 -24.60 15.98 0.08
CA ASP A 450 -24.19 17.28 -0.44
C ASP A 450 -24.07 18.25 0.76
N ARG A 451 -22.83 18.51 1.17
CA ARG A 451 -22.50 19.14 2.46
C ARG A 451 -23.11 18.33 3.62
N ASP A 452 -24.11 18.88 4.32
CA ASP A 452 -24.75 18.22 5.47
C ASP A 452 -26.13 17.64 5.14
N ARG A 453 -26.56 17.65 3.87
CA ARG A 453 -27.87 17.16 3.45
C ARG A 453 -27.75 15.92 2.59
N ALA A 454 -28.42 14.84 2.99
CA ALA A 454 -28.50 13.65 2.17
C ALA A 454 -29.43 13.90 0.96
N PHE A 455 -28.91 13.64 -0.24
CA PHE A 455 -29.66 13.66 -1.48
C PHE A 455 -29.95 12.26 -2.04
N GLY A 456 -29.37 11.24 -1.42
CA GLY A 456 -29.53 9.85 -1.78
C GLY A 456 -28.90 8.94 -0.73
N ALA A 457 -28.97 7.64 -0.95
CA ALA A 457 -28.34 6.61 -0.14
C ALA A 457 -27.84 5.44 -1.00
N VAL A 458 -26.75 4.85 -0.59
CA VAL A 458 -26.20 3.61 -1.12
C VAL A 458 -26.51 2.51 -0.12
N THR A 459 -27.18 1.45 -0.56
CA THR A 459 -27.50 0.29 0.27
C THR A 459 -26.73 -0.92 -0.24
N LEU A 460 -25.78 -1.39 0.56
CA LEU A 460 -25.06 -2.63 0.36
C LEU A 460 -25.75 -3.74 1.11
N LEU A 461 -26.02 -4.86 0.45
CA LEU A 461 -26.78 -5.96 1.03
C LEU A 461 -25.90 -7.21 1.14
N SER A 462 -25.86 -7.80 2.30
CA SER A 462 -25.14 -9.03 2.57
C SER A 462 -26.02 -10.26 2.33
N THR A 463 -25.43 -11.34 1.80
CA THR A 463 -26.07 -12.63 1.59
C THR A 463 -25.15 -13.74 2.07
N GLY A 464 -25.70 -14.93 2.39
CA GLY A 464 -24.88 -16.11 2.63
C GLY A 464 -23.91 -16.03 3.81
N GLY A 465 -24.22 -15.24 4.87
CA GLY A 465 -23.37 -15.11 6.05
C GLY A 465 -22.27 -14.06 5.95
N TYR A 466 -22.20 -13.30 4.86
CA TYR A 466 -21.31 -12.13 4.73
C TYR A 466 -21.67 -11.08 5.82
N THR A 467 -20.64 -10.53 6.48
CA THR A 467 -20.81 -9.51 7.52
C THR A 467 -19.97 -8.28 7.19
N PHE A 468 -20.53 -7.10 7.43
CA PHE A 468 -19.79 -5.84 7.28
C PHE A 468 -18.90 -5.62 8.50
N ASP A 469 -17.58 -5.78 8.32
CA ASP A 469 -16.60 -5.40 9.33
C ASP A 469 -16.29 -3.89 9.26
N GLY A 470 -15.55 -3.40 10.26
CA GLY A 470 -15.20 -1.97 10.32
C GLY A 470 -14.39 -1.48 9.12
N HIS A 471 -13.57 -2.36 8.52
CA HIS A 471 -12.76 -2.05 7.34
C HIS A 471 -13.64 -1.86 6.09
N THR A 472 -14.53 -2.80 5.83
CA THR A 472 -15.51 -2.72 4.71
C THR A 472 -16.40 -1.49 4.83
N VAL A 473 -16.88 -1.18 6.06
CA VAL A 473 -17.70 0.02 6.32
C VAL A 473 -16.93 1.29 5.97
N ALA A 474 -15.69 1.43 6.43
CA ALA A 474 -14.86 2.60 6.15
C ALA A 474 -14.59 2.77 4.65
N LEU A 475 -14.25 1.68 3.95
CA LEU A 475 -14.00 1.70 2.51
C LEU A 475 -15.25 2.07 1.70
N ALA A 476 -16.42 1.54 2.10
CA ALA A 476 -17.70 1.86 1.48
C ALA A 476 -18.10 3.33 1.71
N GLN A 477 -17.87 3.86 2.91
CA GLN A 477 -18.11 5.28 3.22
C GLN A 477 -17.24 6.20 2.39
N GLU A 478 -15.95 5.90 2.27
CA GLU A 478 -15.01 6.68 1.46
C GLU A 478 -15.41 6.69 -0.02
N LEU A 479 -15.75 5.52 -0.58
CA LEU A 479 -16.22 5.42 -1.97
C LEU A 479 -17.52 6.18 -2.20
N THR A 480 -18.48 6.06 -1.29
CA THR A 480 -19.77 6.77 -1.34
C THR A 480 -19.58 8.29 -1.27
N GLY A 481 -18.65 8.76 -0.41
CA GLY A 481 -18.30 10.18 -0.31
C GLY A 481 -17.73 10.74 -1.62
N ARG A 482 -16.84 9.98 -2.29
CA ARG A 482 -16.29 10.35 -3.61
C ARG A 482 -17.36 10.38 -4.69
N ALA A 483 -18.25 9.41 -4.70
CA ALA A 483 -19.38 9.37 -5.64
C ALA A 483 -20.36 10.53 -5.41
N ALA A 484 -20.63 10.89 -4.16
CA ALA A 484 -21.47 12.05 -3.83
C ALA A 484 -20.84 13.34 -4.35
N LEU A 485 -19.53 13.52 -4.24
CA LEU A 485 -18.80 14.66 -4.79
C LEU A 485 -18.88 14.70 -6.33
N ALA A 486 -18.65 13.56 -6.98
CA ALA A 486 -18.74 13.45 -8.45
C ALA A 486 -20.16 13.77 -8.95
N ALA A 487 -21.18 13.19 -8.33
CA ALA A 487 -22.59 13.45 -8.66
C ALA A 487 -22.98 14.92 -8.46
N ARG A 488 -22.48 15.56 -7.41
CA ARG A 488 -22.67 17.01 -7.20
C ARG A 488 -22.06 17.84 -8.31
N ASN A 489 -20.83 17.53 -8.71
CA ASN A 489 -20.13 18.23 -9.78
C ASN A 489 -20.89 18.08 -11.12
N ALA A 490 -21.35 16.87 -11.45
CA ALA A 490 -22.17 16.61 -12.61
C ALA A 490 -23.49 17.42 -12.61
N ARG A 491 -24.19 17.46 -11.46
CA ARG A 491 -25.39 18.32 -11.30
C ARG A 491 -25.12 19.80 -11.54
N GLN A 492 -24.04 20.33 -10.96
CA GLN A 492 -23.65 21.72 -11.14
C GLN A 492 -23.33 22.04 -12.60
N TYR A 493 -22.62 21.11 -13.27
CA TYR A 493 -22.32 21.24 -14.69
C TYR A 493 -23.57 21.29 -15.54
N THR A 494 -24.48 20.32 -15.39
CA THR A 494 -25.74 20.25 -16.12
C THR A 494 -26.60 21.49 -15.86
N HIS A 495 -26.70 21.95 -14.60
CA HIS A 495 -27.46 23.16 -14.28
C HIS A 495 -26.87 24.41 -14.93
N ARG A 496 -25.56 24.58 -14.96
CA ARG A 496 -24.90 25.68 -15.65
C ARG A 496 -25.13 25.62 -17.16
N ALA A 497 -25.05 24.44 -17.77
CA ALA A 497 -25.26 24.22 -19.19
C ALA A 497 -26.74 24.59 -19.60
N VAL A 498 -27.72 24.20 -18.78
CA VAL A 498 -29.12 24.57 -19.01
C VAL A 498 -29.32 26.08 -18.89
N LEU A 499 -28.80 26.70 -17.82
CA LEU A 499 -28.90 28.15 -17.64
C LEU A 499 -28.22 28.92 -18.78
N ALA A 500 -27.04 28.49 -19.22
CA ALA A 500 -26.35 29.11 -20.36
C ALA A 500 -27.22 29.03 -21.64
N ARG A 501 -27.80 27.86 -21.91
CA ARG A 501 -28.66 27.62 -23.07
C ARG A 501 -29.93 28.46 -23.01
N ASP A 502 -30.59 28.55 -21.86
CA ASP A 502 -31.81 29.32 -21.69
C ASP A 502 -31.55 30.85 -21.86
N LEU A 503 -30.43 31.34 -21.33
CA LEU A 503 -30.01 32.74 -21.50
C LEU A 503 -29.70 33.03 -22.98
N GLN A 504 -29.01 32.12 -23.65
CA GLN A 504 -28.65 32.27 -25.07
C GLN A 504 -29.88 32.23 -25.98
N ALA A 505 -30.85 31.32 -25.71
CA ALA A 505 -32.09 31.25 -26.43
C ALA A 505 -32.91 32.56 -26.32
N GLY A 506 -32.83 33.26 -25.17
CA GLY A 506 -33.45 34.56 -24.97
C GLY A 506 -32.77 35.73 -25.71
N LEU A 507 -31.51 35.53 -26.16
CA LEU A 507 -30.75 36.56 -26.90
C LEU A 507 -30.87 36.43 -28.40
N LEU A 508 -31.23 35.29 -28.95
CA LEU A 508 -31.43 35.05 -30.37
C LEU A 508 -32.92 35.26 -30.77
N LEU A 509 -33.17 35.56 -32.05
CA LEU A 509 -34.53 35.63 -32.58
C LEU A 509 -35.12 34.22 -32.65
N PRO A 510 -36.26 33.95 -32.01
CA PRO A 510 -36.89 32.65 -32.08
C PRO A 510 -37.47 32.35 -33.49
N GLU A 511 -37.86 33.37 -34.24
CA GLU A 511 -38.36 33.26 -35.62
C GLU A 511 -37.87 34.45 -36.44
N LEU A 512 -37.46 34.20 -37.69
CA LEU A 512 -37.11 35.26 -38.63
C LEU A 512 -38.34 35.99 -39.12
N PRO A 513 -38.34 37.32 -39.11
CA PRO A 513 -39.46 38.07 -39.61
C PRO A 513 -39.56 37.96 -41.14
N CYS A 514 -40.81 38.01 -41.69
CA CYS A 514 -41.00 38.06 -43.10
C CYS A 514 -40.75 39.52 -43.61
N VAL A 515 -39.66 39.69 -44.36
CA VAL A 515 -39.23 40.97 -44.92
C VAL A 515 -39.80 41.06 -46.38
N PRO A 516 -40.63 42.01 -46.72
CA PRO A 516 -41.14 42.13 -48.08
C PRO A 516 -40.04 42.23 -49.13
N GLY A 517 -40.14 41.45 -50.23
CA GLY A 517 -39.12 41.43 -51.28
C GLY A 517 -37.78 40.89 -50.92
N THR A 518 -37.69 40.23 -49.77
CA THR A 518 -36.41 39.70 -49.26
C THR A 518 -36.55 38.26 -48.65
N GLU A 519 -35.79 37.33 -49.11
CA GLU A 519 -35.61 36.07 -48.40
C GLU A 519 -34.47 36.24 -47.40
N VAL A 520 -34.73 35.93 -46.11
CA VAL A 520 -33.77 36.03 -44.99
C VAL A 520 -33.47 34.64 -44.48
N ALA A 521 -32.19 34.28 -44.38
CA ALA A 521 -31.75 33.06 -43.73
C ALA A 521 -30.63 33.37 -42.73
N THR A 522 -30.56 32.59 -41.66
CA THR A 522 -29.54 32.73 -40.62
C THR A 522 -29.00 31.37 -40.21
N TYR A 523 -27.74 31.37 -39.84
CA TYR A 523 -27.07 30.26 -39.19
C TYR A 523 -26.40 30.77 -37.92
N TYR A 524 -26.51 29.98 -36.86
CA TYR A 524 -25.82 30.25 -35.61
C TYR A 524 -25.36 28.93 -34.98
N HIS A 525 -24.09 28.83 -34.65
CA HIS A 525 -23.52 27.70 -33.98
C HIS A 525 -22.56 28.19 -32.90
N PRO A 526 -22.87 27.95 -31.59
CA PRO A 526 -22.02 28.37 -30.50
C PRO A 526 -20.78 27.46 -30.41
N ALA A 527 -19.64 28.02 -29.97
CA ALA A 527 -18.44 27.27 -29.70
C ALA A 527 -18.55 26.40 -28.42
N GLY A 528 -17.91 25.22 -28.41
CA GLY A 528 -17.76 24.34 -27.25
C GLY A 528 -19.03 23.58 -26.84
N GLU A 529 -18.99 22.91 -25.68
CA GLU A 529 -20.06 22.00 -25.20
C GLU A 529 -21.29 22.73 -24.60
N GLY A 530 -21.54 23.99 -24.91
CA GLY A 530 -22.78 24.71 -24.53
C GLY A 530 -22.79 25.26 -23.09
N LEU A 531 -21.63 25.41 -22.46
CA LEU A 531 -21.50 26.02 -21.12
C LEU A 531 -21.30 27.52 -21.13
N ASP A 532 -20.78 28.06 -22.21
CA ASP A 532 -20.51 29.49 -22.38
C ASP A 532 -21.51 30.10 -23.34
N ILE A 533 -22.01 31.30 -22.99
CA ILE A 533 -22.85 32.10 -23.87
C ILE A 533 -21.94 32.79 -24.89
N GLY A 534 -22.18 32.59 -26.16
CA GLY A 534 -21.40 33.15 -27.25
C GLY A 534 -21.47 34.66 -27.35
N GLY A 535 -20.45 35.24 -28.05
CA GLY A 535 -20.36 36.65 -28.36
C GLY A 535 -21.16 37.08 -29.60
N ASP A 536 -21.33 36.15 -30.54
CA ASP A 536 -21.99 36.38 -31.80
C ASP A 536 -23.49 36.66 -31.65
N PHE A 537 -23.99 37.62 -32.43
CA PHE A 537 -25.41 37.96 -32.43
C PHE A 537 -25.87 38.54 -33.78
N TYR A 538 -27.15 38.37 -34.08
CA TYR A 538 -27.79 38.96 -35.22
C TYR A 538 -29.18 39.45 -34.85
N ASP A 539 -29.73 40.36 -35.68
CA ASP A 539 -31.09 40.82 -35.55
C ASP A 539 -31.64 41.35 -36.88
N VAL A 540 -32.95 41.18 -37.12
CA VAL A 540 -33.67 41.74 -38.24
C VAL A 540 -35.00 42.25 -37.70
N PHE A 541 -35.32 43.54 -37.93
CA PHE A 541 -36.54 44.14 -37.36
C PHE A 541 -37.07 45.25 -38.21
N PRO A 542 -38.42 45.50 -38.14
CA PRO A 542 -39.05 46.52 -38.90
C PRO A 542 -38.75 47.94 -38.43
N LEU A 543 -38.70 48.87 -39.36
CA LEU A 543 -38.58 50.31 -39.15
C LEU A 543 -39.86 51.00 -39.59
N PRO A 544 -40.05 52.25 -39.16
CA PRO A 544 -41.15 53.10 -39.74
C PRO A 544 -41.03 53.19 -41.27
N ASP A 545 -42.15 53.47 -41.93
CA ASP A 545 -42.23 53.68 -43.37
C ASP A 545 -41.91 52.47 -44.27
N GLY A 546 -42.12 51.23 -43.76
CA GLY A 546 -41.91 49.98 -44.51
C GLY A 546 -40.43 49.56 -44.72
N ARG A 547 -39.53 50.28 -44.12
CA ARG A 547 -38.07 49.90 -44.09
C ARG A 547 -37.83 48.84 -43.08
N TRP A 548 -36.68 48.15 -43.18
CA TRP A 548 -36.21 47.13 -42.26
C TRP A 548 -34.76 47.39 -41.86
N ALA A 549 -34.40 47.02 -40.69
CA ALA A 549 -33.04 47.05 -40.24
C ALA A 549 -32.52 45.61 -40.04
N PHE A 550 -31.24 45.43 -40.29
CA PHE A 550 -30.51 44.20 -39.95
C PHE A 550 -29.21 44.55 -39.25
N LEU A 551 -28.73 43.63 -38.45
CA LEU A 551 -27.40 43.69 -37.84
C LEU A 551 -26.84 42.31 -37.67
N LEU A 552 -25.50 42.21 -37.74
CA LEU A 552 -24.70 41.06 -37.36
C LEU A 552 -23.46 41.61 -36.66
N GLY A 553 -23.06 41.01 -35.54
CA GLY A 553 -21.92 41.45 -34.79
C GLY A 553 -21.37 40.37 -33.86
N ASP A 554 -20.18 40.65 -33.35
CA ASP A 554 -19.52 39.84 -32.36
C ASP A 554 -19.01 40.70 -31.19
N VAL A 555 -19.19 40.18 -29.98
CA VAL A 555 -18.69 40.77 -28.73
C VAL A 555 -17.46 40.04 -28.26
N CYS A 556 -16.34 40.77 -28.19
CA CYS A 556 -15.13 40.19 -27.67
C CYS A 556 -15.29 39.56 -26.28
N GLY A 557 -15.02 38.25 -26.15
CA GLY A 557 -15.16 37.47 -24.93
C GLY A 557 -16.42 36.61 -24.90
N ARG A 558 -16.57 35.80 -23.85
CA ARG A 558 -17.64 34.80 -23.71
C ARG A 558 -18.35 34.92 -22.36
N GLY A 559 -19.47 34.29 -22.23
CA GLY A 559 -20.21 34.17 -20.97
C GLY A 559 -21.13 35.36 -20.67
N ALA A 560 -21.49 35.56 -19.41
CA ALA A 560 -22.51 36.53 -18.98
C ALA A 560 -22.20 38.00 -19.38
N ILE A 561 -20.92 38.37 -19.46
CA ILE A 561 -20.50 39.72 -19.86
C ILE A 561 -20.75 39.91 -21.34
N ALA A 562 -20.41 38.96 -22.18
CA ALA A 562 -20.73 39.02 -23.62
C ALA A 562 -22.24 39.09 -23.85
N ALA A 563 -23.01 38.23 -23.17
CA ALA A 563 -24.46 38.22 -23.26
C ALA A 563 -25.13 39.58 -22.91
N THR A 564 -24.66 40.21 -21.81
CA THR A 564 -25.17 41.54 -21.41
C THR A 564 -24.77 42.63 -22.41
N THR A 565 -23.61 42.49 -23.06
CA THR A 565 -23.15 43.40 -24.10
C THR A 565 -23.98 43.24 -25.38
N THR A 566 -24.18 42.00 -25.81
CA THR A 566 -25.09 41.67 -26.93
C THR A 566 -26.48 42.25 -26.75
N ALA A 567 -27.07 42.06 -25.56
CA ALA A 567 -28.35 42.63 -25.22
C ALA A 567 -28.36 44.17 -25.32
N LEU A 568 -27.33 44.84 -24.79
CA LEU A 568 -27.18 46.28 -24.85
C LEU A 568 -27.08 46.75 -26.29
N VAL A 569 -26.29 46.18 -27.15
CA VAL A 569 -26.14 46.52 -28.57
C VAL A 569 -27.47 46.39 -29.31
N ARG A 570 -28.11 45.23 -29.21
CA ARG A 570 -29.37 44.95 -29.90
C ARG A 570 -30.50 45.88 -29.46
N HIS A 571 -30.67 46.05 -28.14
CA HIS A 571 -31.75 46.92 -27.63
C HIS A 571 -31.50 48.38 -27.95
N THR A 572 -30.23 48.86 -27.87
CA THR A 572 -29.89 50.22 -28.25
C THR A 572 -30.14 50.45 -29.75
N ALA A 573 -29.69 49.53 -30.62
CA ALA A 573 -29.94 49.61 -32.05
C ALA A 573 -31.44 49.65 -32.37
N ARG A 574 -32.26 48.76 -31.80
CA ARG A 574 -33.71 48.73 -31.97
C ARG A 574 -34.41 50.02 -31.48
N ALA A 575 -33.96 50.54 -30.34
CA ALA A 575 -34.58 51.74 -29.74
C ALA A 575 -34.28 53.04 -30.52
N VAL A 576 -33.04 53.13 -31.04
CA VAL A 576 -32.53 54.33 -31.70
C VAL A 576 -32.88 54.35 -33.22
N ALA A 577 -32.89 53.19 -33.88
CA ALA A 577 -33.05 53.07 -35.31
C ALA A 577 -34.32 53.79 -35.88
N PRO A 578 -35.50 53.80 -35.21
CA PRO A 578 -36.64 54.56 -35.64
C PRO A 578 -36.52 56.09 -35.48
N LEU A 579 -35.56 56.55 -34.66
CA LEU A 579 -35.48 57.97 -34.23
C LEU A 579 -34.40 58.75 -34.98
N VAL A 580 -33.53 58.11 -35.73
CA VAL A 580 -32.40 58.76 -36.40
C VAL A 580 -32.41 58.55 -37.91
N PRO A 581 -31.87 59.47 -38.71
CA PRO A 581 -31.95 59.43 -40.16
C PRO A 581 -31.24 58.34 -40.87
N GLY A 582 -30.05 57.93 -40.38
CA GLY A 582 -29.14 57.02 -41.08
C GLY A 582 -28.64 55.87 -40.24
N PRO A 583 -27.92 54.88 -40.84
CA PRO A 583 -27.31 53.78 -40.12
C PRO A 583 -26.11 54.21 -39.27
N GLN A 584 -25.40 55.29 -39.62
CA GLN A 584 -24.23 55.82 -38.89
C GLN A 584 -24.64 56.24 -37.48
N GLU A 585 -25.71 57.03 -37.35
CA GLU A 585 -26.18 57.56 -36.07
C GLU A 585 -26.65 56.46 -35.13
N VAL A 586 -27.19 55.35 -35.67
CA VAL A 586 -27.53 54.16 -34.86
C VAL A 586 -26.28 53.55 -34.26
N VAL A 587 -25.26 53.32 -35.07
CA VAL A 587 -24.01 52.72 -34.63
C VAL A 587 -23.22 53.64 -33.69
N GLU A 588 -23.29 54.96 -33.90
CA GLU A 588 -22.74 55.96 -32.96
C GLU A 588 -23.41 55.90 -31.59
N ALA A 589 -24.75 55.81 -31.58
CA ALA A 589 -25.49 55.65 -30.31
C ALA A 589 -25.15 54.34 -29.58
N VAL A 590 -24.98 53.24 -30.32
CA VAL A 590 -24.52 51.99 -29.77
C VAL A 590 -23.11 52.15 -29.17
N ASN A 591 -22.20 52.83 -29.88
CA ASN A 591 -20.83 53.10 -29.37
C ASN A 591 -20.86 53.95 -28.08
N GLN A 592 -21.72 55.00 -28.06
CA GLN A 592 -21.87 55.80 -26.83
C GLN A 592 -22.38 54.98 -25.66
N ALA A 593 -23.36 54.08 -25.89
CA ALA A 593 -23.88 53.19 -24.86
C ALA A 593 -22.80 52.24 -24.32
N LEU A 594 -21.94 51.73 -25.20
CA LEU A 594 -20.82 50.88 -24.82
C LEU A 594 -19.78 51.65 -24.02
N CYS A 595 -19.39 52.87 -24.45
CA CYS A 595 -18.40 53.69 -23.77
C CYS A 595 -18.87 54.25 -22.40
N ASN A 596 -20.18 54.42 -22.22
CA ASN A 596 -20.76 54.92 -20.98
C ASN A 596 -21.02 53.85 -19.92
N ARG A 597 -20.54 52.61 -20.09
CA ARG A 597 -20.69 51.57 -19.10
C ARG A 597 -19.92 51.88 -17.81
N PRO A 598 -20.46 51.53 -16.64
CA PRO A 598 -19.75 51.66 -15.39
C PRO A 598 -18.43 50.86 -15.40
N ALA A 599 -17.37 51.42 -14.80
CA ALA A 599 -16.11 50.76 -14.62
C ALA A 599 -16.31 49.43 -13.84
N GLY A 600 -15.88 48.29 -14.39
CA GLY A 600 -16.02 46.96 -13.81
C GLY A 600 -16.83 45.96 -14.65
N HIS A 601 -17.46 46.38 -15.73
CA HIS A 601 -18.22 45.48 -16.61
C HIS A 601 -17.42 44.95 -17.81
N GLY A 602 -16.08 44.93 -17.71
CA GLY A 602 -15.19 44.45 -18.76
C GLY A 602 -15.01 45.47 -19.92
N THR A 603 -13.78 45.48 -20.51
CA THR A 603 -13.42 46.33 -21.67
C THR A 603 -13.67 45.59 -23.00
N GLY A 604 -14.81 44.91 -23.13
CA GLY A 604 -15.10 44.19 -24.35
C GLY A 604 -15.44 45.17 -25.49
N PHE A 605 -14.72 45.13 -26.60
CA PHE A 605 -15.07 45.77 -27.85
C PHE A 605 -16.09 44.94 -28.64
N VAL A 606 -16.79 45.58 -29.53
CA VAL A 606 -17.81 44.94 -30.37
C VAL A 606 -17.50 45.23 -31.84
N THR A 607 -17.57 44.19 -32.65
CA THR A 607 -17.61 44.33 -34.12
C THR A 607 -19.05 44.27 -34.59
N LEU A 608 -19.42 45.09 -35.56
CA LEU A 608 -20.81 45.20 -35.98
C LEU A 608 -20.91 45.60 -37.47
N VAL A 609 -21.79 44.91 -38.18
CA VAL A 609 -22.42 45.45 -39.40
C VAL A 609 -23.85 45.79 -39.07
N TYR A 610 -24.26 47.00 -39.32
CA TYR A 610 -25.64 47.47 -39.22
C TYR A 610 -26.09 48.03 -40.54
N GLY A 611 -27.27 47.68 -41.01
CA GLY A 611 -27.82 48.22 -42.26
C GLY A 611 -29.34 48.36 -42.24
N ARG A 612 -29.84 49.10 -43.23
CA ARG A 612 -31.21 49.27 -43.51
C ARG A 612 -31.60 48.73 -44.90
N ILE A 613 -32.74 48.16 -45.02
CA ILE A 613 -33.30 47.61 -46.24
C ILE A 613 -34.53 48.44 -46.59
N THR A 614 -34.55 48.93 -47.79
CA THR A 614 -35.72 49.53 -48.39
C THR A 614 -36.15 48.70 -49.59
N PRO A 615 -37.29 47.95 -49.49
CA PRO A 615 -37.81 47.23 -50.67
C PRO A 615 -38.24 48.20 -51.75
N THR A 616 -37.91 47.92 -53.03
CA THR A 616 -38.25 48.68 -54.22
C THR A 616 -38.90 47.78 -55.25
N GLU A 617 -39.49 48.37 -56.33
CA GLU A 617 -40.08 47.61 -57.44
C GLU A 617 -39.03 46.74 -58.20
N HIS A 618 -37.73 47.07 -58.08
CA HIS A 618 -36.66 46.45 -58.87
C HIS A 618 -35.61 45.75 -58.01
N GLY A 619 -35.91 45.46 -56.72
CA GLY A 619 -34.96 44.79 -55.77
C GLY A 619 -34.95 45.49 -54.43
N LEU A 620 -33.79 45.52 -53.78
CA LEU A 620 -33.60 46.09 -52.48
C LEU A 620 -32.53 47.16 -52.48
N ASP A 621 -32.84 48.34 -51.95
CA ASP A 621 -31.86 49.34 -51.61
C ASP A 621 -31.36 49.08 -50.21
N VAL A 622 -30.03 48.83 -50.09
CA VAL A 622 -29.39 48.57 -48.82
C VAL A 622 -28.41 49.67 -48.50
N GLU A 623 -28.59 50.30 -47.35
CA GLU A 623 -27.60 51.21 -46.79
C GLU A 623 -27.00 50.63 -45.57
N LEU A 624 -25.66 50.39 -45.51
CA LEU A 624 -24.99 49.76 -44.39
C LEU A 624 -23.74 50.50 -43.92
N VAL A 625 -23.37 50.27 -42.66
CA VAL A 625 -22.11 50.68 -42.02
C VAL A 625 -21.49 49.47 -41.40
N ARG A 626 -20.16 49.44 -41.38
CA ARG A 626 -19.36 48.38 -40.74
C ARG A 626 -18.44 48.98 -39.69
N ALA A 627 -18.48 48.44 -38.50
CA ALA A 627 -17.66 48.84 -37.37
C ALA A 627 -16.70 47.68 -37.00
N GLY A 628 -15.58 47.63 -37.71
CA GLY A 628 -14.52 46.64 -37.40
C GLY A 628 -14.86 45.19 -37.68
N HIS A 629 -16.01 44.88 -38.24
CA HIS A 629 -16.51 43.51 -38.50
C HIS A 629 -15.93 42.97 -39.83
N THR A 630 -16.08 41.68 -40.13
CA THR A 630 -15.75 41.04 -41.40
C THR A 630 -16.45 41.79 -42.56
N LEU A 631 -15.90 41.66 -43.77
CA LEU A 631 -16.46 42.36 -44.95
C LEU A 631 -17.69 41.61 -45.44
N PRO A 632 -18.87 42.29 -45.53
CA PRO A 632 -20.03 41.70 -46.19
C PRO A 632 -19.73 41.33 -47.64
N LEU A 633 -20.28 40.24 -48.14
CA LEU A 633 -20.09 39.77 -49.51
C LEU A 633 -21.37 39.98 -50.31
N HIS A 634 -21.26 40.63 -51.48
CA HIS A 634 -22.32 40.74 -52.45
C HIS A 634 -22.12 39.67 -53.52
N LEU A 635 -23.12 38.83 -53.71
CA LEU A 635 -23.22 37.83 -54.76
C LEU A 635 -24.17 38.32 -55.80
N ASP A 636 -23.68 38.57 -57.04
CA ASP A 636 -24.49 38.99 -58.16
C ASP A 636 -25.23 37.81 -58.83
N ASP A 637 -26.18 38.10 -59.72
CA ASP A 637 -27.00 37.14 -60.48
C ASP A 637 -26.20 36.21 -61.41
N ARG A 638 -24.89 36.52 -61.62
CA ARG A 638 -23.93 35.74 -62.42
C ARG A 638 -23.03 34.86 -61.57
N GLY A 639 -23.19 34.85 -60.25
CA GLY A 639 -22.35 34.11 -59.31
C GLY A 639 -21.01 34.79 -59.00
N THR A 640 -20.88 36.10 -59.28
CA THR A 640 -19.66 36.84 -58.93
C THR A 640 -19.77 37.36 -57.51
N VAL A 641 -18.81 37.01 -56.67
CA VAL A 641 -18.72 37.48 -55.29
C VAL A 641 -17.80 38.68 -55.18
N ARG A 642 -18.27 39.75 -54.53
CA ARG A 642 -17.50 40.97 -54.28
C ARG A 642 -17.65 41.41 -52.82
N ALA A 643 -16.52 41.74 -52.17
CA ALA A 643 -16.56 42.35 -50.86
C ALA A 643 -17.14 43.77 -50.88
N VAL A 644 -18.01 44.07 -49.95
CA VAL A 644 -18.59 45.39 -49.73
C VAL A 644 -17.77 46.14 -48.70
N ASP A 645 -16.91 47.03 -49.18
CA ASP A 645 -16.04 47.83 -48.30
C ASP A 645 -16.80 49.04 -47.73
N ALA A 646 -16.94 49.06 -46.42
CA ALA A 646 -17.49 50.15 -45.61
C ALA A 646 -16.57 50.42 -44.44
N PRO A 647 -15.57 51.27 -44.56
CA PRO A 647 -14.59 51.52 -43.52
C PRO A 647 -15.19 52.00 -42.20
N GLY A 648 -14.75 51.41 -41.07
CA GLY A 648 -15.19 51.79 -39.74
C GLY A 648 -14.37 51.09 -38.66
N VAL A 649 -14.28 51.68 -37.46
CA VAL A 649 -13.51 51.21 -36.32
C VAL A 649 -14.39 50.37 -35.36
N LEU A 650 -13.72 49.55 -34.56
CA LEU A 650 -14.33 48.74 -33.49
C LEU A 650 -15.09 49.66 -32.51
N LEU A 651 -16.23 49.17 -31.99
CA LEU A 651 -17.05 49.88 -31.01
C LEU A 651 -16.61 49.58 -29.56
N GLY A 652 -16.82 50.57 -28.68
CA GLY A 652 -16.54 50.44 -27.26
C GLY A 652 -15.09 50.72 -26.84
N ILE A 653 -14.21 51.09 -27.82
CA ILE A 653 -12.80 51.44 -27.54
C ILE A 653 -12.65 52.93 -27.23
N GLY A 654 -13.40 53.80 -27.90
CA GLY A 654 -13.35 55.23 -27.71
C GLY A 654 -14.60 55.95 -28.15
N PRO A 655 -14.78 57.22 -27.76
CA PRO A 655 -15.99 57.94 -28.03
C PRO A 655 -16.19 58.37 -29.52
N GLN A 656 -15.12 58.37 -30.31
CA GLN A 656 -15.16 58.74 -31.72
C GLN A 656 -15.27 57.51 -32.62
N THR A 657 -16.23 57.49 -33.49
CA THR A 657 -16.40 56.49 -34.52
C THR A 657 -16.10 57.09 -35.88
N HIS A 658 -15.28 56.46 -36.69
CA HIS A 658 -15.02 56.85 -38.09
C HIS A 658 -15.77 55.86 -38.97
N LEU A 659 -17.08 56.09 -39.17
CA LEU A 659 -17.97 55.21 -39.93
C LEU A 659 -18.27 55.82 -41.29
N THR A 660 -18.25 54.98 -42.33
CA THR A 660 -18.66 55.38 -43.69
C THR A 660 -19.84 54.53 -44.13
N ALA A 661 -20.96 55.18 -44.45
CA ALA A 661 -22.10 54.45 -45.01
C ALA A 661 -21.82 54.02 -46.47
N ARG A 662 -22.29 52.84 -46.79
CA ARG A 662 -22.22 52.31 -48.16
C ARG A 662 -23.62 51.98 -48.65
N ASN A 663 -23.96 52.52 -49.83
CA ASN A 663 -25.22 52.21 -50.51
C ASN A 663 -24.95 51.08 -51.53
N LEU A 664 -25.84 50.11 -51.55
CA LEU A 664 -25.83 48.96 -52.44
C LEU A 664 -27.27 48.73 -52.94
N HIS A 665 -27.43 48.47 -54.23
CA HIS A 665 -28.68 48.02 -54.79
C HIS A 665 -28.59 46.56 -55.14
N LEU A 666 -29.42 45.69 -54.51
CA LEU A 666 -29.50 44.24 -54.81
C LEU A 666 -30.66 44.06 -55.82
N ARG A 667 -30.38 43.56 -57.00
CA ARG A 667 -31.40 43.14 -57.96
C ARG A 667 -32.02 41.81 -57.54
N PRO A 668 -33.19 41.47 -58.10
CA PRO A 668 -33.75 40.15 -57.79
C PRO A 668 -32.74 39.00 -58.05
N ASN A 669 -32.65 38.07 -57.11
CA ASN A 669 -31.69 36.97 -57.03
C ASN A 669 -30.21 37.34 -56.71
N GLU A 670 -29.95 38.61 -56.35
CA GLU A 670 -28.67 39.01 -55.76
C GLU A 670 -28.77 38.94 -54.27
N SER A 671 -27.63 38.58 -53.61
CA SER A 671 -27.60 38.33 -52.19
C SER A 671 -26.51 39.14 -51.49
N LEU A 672 -26.79 39.57 -50.27
CA LEU A 672 -25.81 40.09 -49.32
C LEU A 672 -25.58 39.04 -48.23
N VAL A 673 -24.35 38.61 -48.08
CA VAL A 673 -23.94 37.61 -47.08
C VAL A 673 -23.06 38.27 -46.03
N LEU A 674 -23.45 38.17 -44.78
CA LEU A 674 -22.71 38.61 -43.61
C LEU A 674 -22.32 37.39 -42.79
N TYR A 675 -21.17 37.43 -42.19
CA TYR A 675 -20.61 36.31 -41.39
C TYR A 675 -19.67 36.84 -40.31
N THR A 676 -19.55 36.10 -39.22
CA THR A 676 -18.60 36.40 -38.13
C THR A 676 -17.23 35.74 -38.38
N ASP A 677 -16.23 36.20 -37.66
CA ASP A 677 -14.84 35.71 -37.81
C ASP A 677 -14.68 34.24 -37.43
N GLY A 678 -15.56 33.66 -36.58
CA GLY A 678 -15.58 32.24 -36.32
C GLY A 678 -15.75 31.34 -37.55
N ILE A 679 -16.30 31.91 -38.68
CA ILE A 679 -16.31 31.22 -39.98
C ILE A 679 -14.92 31.25 -40.63
N THR A 680 -14.29 32.44 -40.72
CA THR A 680 -12.99 32.61 -41.39
C THR A 680 -11.84 32.06 -40.55
N GLU A 681 -11.98 32.07 -39.23
CA GLU A 681 -10.99 31.58 -38.30
C GLU A 681 -11.14 30.09 -37.97
N ALA A 682 -12.14 29.40 -38.53
CA ALA A 682 -12.27 27.95 -38.43
C ALA A 682 -10.98 27.26 -38.86
N ARG A 683 -10.48 26.35 -38.03
CA ARG A 683 -9.12 25.77 -38.13
C ARG A 683 -9.14 24.32 -38.57
N ARG A 684 -8.23 23.96 -39.43
CA ARG A 684 -7.87 22.58 -39.70
C ARG A 684 -6.83 22.09 -38.63
N HIS A 685 -6.68 20.80 -38.46
CA HIS A 685 -5.76 20.19 -37.48
C HIS A 685 -4.30 20.66 -37.58
N ASP A 686 -3.86 21.21 -38.73
CA ASP A 686 -2.53 21.81 -38.95
C ASP A 686 -2.50 23.32 -38.67
N ASN A 687 -3.55 23.87 -38.05
CA ASN A 687 -3.70 25.27 -37.66
C ASN A 687 -3.92 26.23 -38.83
N GLU A 688 -4.17 25.75 -40.06
CA GLU A 688 -4.56 26.59 -41.22
C GLU A 688 -5.98 27.14 -41.00
N LEU A 689 -6.16 28.45 -41.26
CA LEU A 689 -7.44 29.11 -41.18
C LEU A 689 -8.24 28.92 -42.48
N PHE A 690 -9.60 28.89 -42.37
CA PHE A 690 -10.50 28.81 -43.52
C PHE A 690 -10.34 30.01 -44.44
N GLY A 691 -10.43 31.21 -43.90
CA GLY A 691 -10.20 32.48 -44.59
C GLY A 691 -11.31 32.92 -45.51
N ASP A 692 -11.31 34.24 -45.85
CA ASP A 692 -12.35 34.87 -46.66
C ASP A 692 -12.46 34.32 -48.10
N GLN A 693 -11.34 33.92 -48.70
CA GLN A 693 -11.32 33.43 -50.07
C GLN A 693 -12.15 32.17 -50.26
N ARG A 694 -12.06 31.24 -49.27
CA ARG A 694 -12.85 29.98 -49.34
C ARG A 694 -14.32 30.20 -49.15
N ILE A 695 -14.75 31.25 -48.39
CA ILE A 695 -16.16 31.67 -48.31
C ILE A 695 -16.61 32.16 -49.72
N ALA A 696 -15.82 33.05 -50.37
CA ALA A 696 -16.17 33.55 -51.67
C ALA A 696 -16.23 32.43 -52.73
N ASP A 697 -15.31 31.47 -52.67
CA ASP A 697 -15.27 30.29 -53.56
C ASP A 697 -16.48 29.41 -53.35
N ALA A 698 -16.91 29.15 -52.07
CA ALA A 698 -18.10 28.39 -51.74
C ALA A 698 -19.38 29.03 -52.24
N LEU A 699 -19.49 30.34 -52.07
CA LEU A 699 -20.64 31.11 -52.59
C LEU A 699 -20.71 31.13 -54.12
N ALA A 700 -19.56 31.26 -54.80
CA ALA A 700 -19.48 31.24 -56.25
C ALA A 700 -19.85 29.85 -56.84
N CYS A 701 -19.66 28.78 -56.09
CA CYS A 701 -20.03 27.43 -56.49
C CYS A 701 -21.53 27.09 -56.21
N ALA A 702 -22.29 28.00 -55.62
CA ALA A 702 -23.72 27.79 -55.35
C ALA A 702 -24.53 27.67 -56.66
N PRO A 703 -25.71 27.03 -56.64
CA PRO A 703 -26.58 26.91 -57.79
C PRO A 703 -26.91 28.27 -58.40
N ALA A 704 -27.26 28.32 -59.67
CA ALA A 704 -27.75 29.57 -60.27
C ALA A 704 -29.06 30.01 -59.58
N ARG A 705 -29.12 31.26 -59.10
CA ARG A 705 -30.25 31.84 -58.32
C ARG A 705 -30.51 31.07 -57.00
N PRO A 706 -29.55 31.01 -56.10
CA PRO A 706 -29.68 30.24 -54.89
C PRO A 706 -30.67 30.88 -53.92
N ALA A 707 -31.45 30.08 -53.22
CA ALA A 707 -32.18 30.51 -52.04
C ALA A 707 -31.21 30.93 -50.95
N ALA A 708 -31.60 31.83 -50.05
CA ALA A 708 -30.76 32.33 -48.98
C ALA A 708 -30.21 31.17 -48.10
N GLN A 709 -31.01 30.14 -47.81
CA GLN A 709 -30.58 28.97 -47.06
C GLN A 709 -29.52 28.15 -47.81
N GLN A 710 -29.61 28.03 -49.13
CA GLN A 710 -28.63 27.26 -49.93
C GLN A 710 -27.23 27.90 -49.89
N LEU A 711 -27.14 29.24 -49.74
CA LEU A 711 -25.89 29.94 -49.56
C LEU A 711 -25.26 29.64 -48.20
N ILE A 712 -26.05 29.57 -47.16
CA ILE A 712 -25.62 29.13 -45.83
C ILE A 712 -25.12 27.69 -45.88
N ASP A 713 -25.89 26.80 -46.50
CA ASP A 713 -25.52 25.38 -46.62
C ASP A 713 -24.19 25.20 -47.41
N ALA A 714 -23.96 26.00 -48.44
CA ALA A 714 -22.70 25.95 -49.20
C ALA A 714 -21.49 26.35 -48.34
N VAL A 715 -21.61 27.44 -47.55
CA VAL A 715 -20.53 27.90 -46.66
C VAL A 715 -20.31 26.92 -45.54
N THR A 716 -21.36 26.46 -44.83
CA THR A 716 -21.25 25.56 -43.71
C THR A 716 -20.69 24.19 -44.11
N HIS A 717 -21.09 23.65 -45.27
CA HIS A 717 -20.50 22.44 -45.84
C HIS A 717 -19.02 22.62 -46.17
N ALA A 718 -18.61 23.75 -46.73
CA ALA A 718 -17.23 24.04 -47.04
C ALA A 718 -16.35 24.12 -45.77
N VAL A 719 -16.87 24.78 -44.71
CA VAL A 719 -16.21 24.84 -43.40
C VAL A 719 -16.07 23.44 -42.80
N HIS A 720 -17.15 22.67 -42.77
CA HIS A 720 -17.13 21.31 -42.20
C HIS A 720 -16.16 20.38 -42.96
N ALA A 721 -16.17 20.45 -44.28
CA ALA A 721 -15.22 19.69 -45.11
C ALA A 721 -13.76 20.10 -44.85
N PHE A 722 -13.51 21.39 -44.59
CA PHE A 722 -12.19 21.92 -44.32
C PHE A 722 -11.67 21.51 -42.92
N THR A 723 -12.51 21.63 -41.89
CA THR A 723 -12.15 21.30 -40.49
C THR A 723 -12.08 19.79 -40.21
N GLY A 724 -12.71 18.96 -41.11
CA GLY A 724 -12.76 17.52 -40.91
C GLY A 724 -13.61 17.09 -39.70
N GLY A 725 -14.55 17.94 -39.25
CA GLY A 725 -15.41 17.68 -38.11
C GLY A 725 -14.78 17.89 -36.75
N HIS A 726 -13.69 18.65 -36.66
CA HIS A 726 -13.11 19.10 -35.40
C HIS A 726 -14.01 20.12 -34.71
N ASP A 727 -13.94 20.18 -33.37
CA ASP A 727 -14.66 21.10 -32.55
C ASP A 727 -14.37 22.57 -33.00
N ILE A 728 -15.43 23.38 -32.98
CA ILE A 728 -15.38 24.79 -33.39
C ILE A 728 -14.85 25.62 -32.23
N ASP A 729 -13.78 26.36 -32.46
CA ASP A 729 -13.09 27.14 -31.43
C ASP A 729 -13.79 28.47 -31.12
N ASP A 730 -14.58 29.02 -32.04
CA ASP A 730 -15.31 30.26 -31.87
C ASP A 730 -16.77 30.20 -32.40
N ASP A 731 -17.63 31.08 -31.89
CA ASP A 731 -19.02 31.17 -32.34
C ASP A 731 -19.09 31.44 -33.83
N GLN A 732 -20.08 30.89 -34.51
CA GLN A 732 -20.29 31.06 -35.94
C GLN A 732 -21.68 31.61 -36.21
N ALA A 733 -21.75 32.76 -36.84
CA ALA A 733 -23.01 33.29 -37.29
C ALA A 733 -22.93 33.71 -38.78
N ILE A 734 -24.00 33.46 -39.50
CA ILE A 734 -24.19 33.89 -40.91
C ILE A 734 -25.58 34.49 -41.03
N LEU A 735 -25.69 35.63 -41.71
CA LEU A 735 -26.95 36.25 -42.08
C LEU A 735 -26.94 36.50 -43.60
N VAL A 736 -27.92 35.97 -44.30
CA VAL A 736 -28.08 36.12 -45.76
C VAL A 736 -29.37 36.85 -46.04
N LEU A 737 -29.25 37.87 -46.89
CA LEU A 737 -30.38 38.66 -47.41
C LEU A 737 -30.38 38.51 -48.93
N THR A 738 -31.39 37.85 -49.51
CA THR A 738 -31.55 37.66 -50.96
C THR A 738 -32.72 38.46 -51.45
N ALA A 739 -32.51 39.33 -52.45
CA ALA A 739 -33.58 40.07 -53.06
C ALA A 739 -34.50 39.15 -53.89
N THR A 740 -35.79 39.22 -53.72
CA THR A 740 -36.77 38.41 -54.45
C THR A 740 -37.54 39.30 -55.44
N GLU A 741 -38.12 38.72 -56.49
CA GLU A 741 -39.06 39.45 -57.37
C GLU A 741 -40.24 39.93 -56.55
N SER A 742 -40.56 41.19 -56.65
CA SER A 742 -41.79 41.73 -55.98
C SER A 742 -43.01 41.04 -56.57
N GLY A 743 -43.69 40.18 -55.77
CA GLY A 743 -44.88 39.49 -56.13
C GLY A 743 -46.09 40.44 -56.20
#